data_bb8424f33e5417633445e2d194d5794d
#
_entry.id   bb8424f33e5417633445e2d194d5794d
#
_cell.length_a   1.000
_cell.length_b   1.000
_cell.length_c   1.000
_cell.angle_alpha   90.00
_cell.angle_beta   90.00
_cell.angle_gamma   90.00
#
_symmetry.space_group_name_H-M   'P 1'
#
loop_
_entity.id
_entity.type
_entity.pdbx_description
1 polymer ?
#
loop_
_entity_poly.entity_id
_entity_poly.type
_entity_poly.pdbx_seq_one_letter_code
_entity_poly.pdbx_strand_id
1 'polypeptide(L)'
;MNTLLDFHGPNAGYALELYEQYQRDPHSVDAETRAFFSQGFSPDTGPLAAAPSSDAPGALTATQVEVIVRVGRVARLVREMGHADAQLDPLGVNPPPGDPELSLSYHGLTEAAVASLPASVVGGPCAEGATSALEALNRLRTVYSGTVGYEDDHIQIAEERHWFREAVESRRFFATVTDEDRRTLLEQLTAVDSFEQFLERVQPYKGQKRFSIEGIDMLVPVLNTLINEAAKAGTRELVMGMAHRGRLSVLTHVLGKSYEDVLAEFPSDPRAIDALEGSGGETHAYTGDVKYHKGFRLTYKNGGSVSMPVTLAPNPSHLEFVNPAVVGRARAAQESRDSAGLPKRDILASLAVQVHGDASFPGQGVVAETLNLSQLSGYRVGGTIHIIANNQIGFTTNPQDGRSTMYASDLAKGFEIPIVHVNADDPEACLAVTRLAVAYRQKFGKDFLIDLVGYRRLGHNEQEEPSFTQPQMYEKIRQFPRLAVKWGSELVKRGLLTEAETKALTDAVWKRLEDAKERALKTGYPKHEDHPHTESDPWQVATAVPAEQLQATNAFLNAVPENFAIDGKLEKAFLGGRRTALDGERKVVWAHAEALAYASILEDGTPIRLTGQDTQRGTFTQRQMVWHDIKNGKSYCAHQHLPNAKASLAVINSPLSETAALGFEYGYSVHAEGTLVLWEAQFGDFVNGAQVIIDQFIVSGKAKWEQNPTVVMLLPHGYEGAGPEHSSARLERFLLQCAGSNLRVANCSTAGQYFHLLRRQSATLKTDPRPLVVMTPKSLLRHARAAA
;
A
#
# COMPACT_ATOMS: atom_id res chain seq x y z
N MET A 1 -16.19 -16.08 41.64
CA MET A 1 -15.07 -17.04 41.54
C MET A 1 -14.27 -16.62 40.34
N ASN A 2 -13.05 -16.20 40.53
CA ASN A 2 -12.18 -15.85 39.44
C ASN A 2 -11.58 -17.15 38.88
N THR A 3 -11.80 -17.45 37.62
CA THR A 3 -11.37 -18.70 36.98
C THR A 3 -10.28 -18.40 35.94
N LEU A 4 -9.57 -19.42 35.47
CA LEU A 4 -8.61 -19.34 34.35
C LEU A 4 -9.24 -18.79 33.07
N LEU A 5 -10.56 -18.81 32.94
CA LEU A 5 -11.31 -18.22 31.83
C LEU A 5 -11.24 -16.70 31.80
N ASP A 6 -10.87 -16.06 32.91
CA ASP A 6 -10.67 -14.62 32.99
C ASP A 6 -9.29 -14.19 32.42
N PHE A 7 -8.41 -15.16 32.13
CA PHE A 7 -7.08 -14.92 31.54
C PHE A 7 -6.97 -15.55 30.16
N HIS A 8 -6.58 -14.78 29.16
CA HIS A 8 -6.44 -15.23 27.78
C HIS A 8 -4.97 -15.25 27.32
N GLY A 9 -4.60 -16.29 26.56
CA GLY A 9 -3.28 -16.44 25.92
C GLY A 9 -2.12 -16.65 26.91
N PRO A 10 -0.95 -16.02 26.70
CA PRO A 10 0.26 -16.20 27.53
C PRO A 10 0.05 -15.92 29.02
N ASN A 11 -0.92 -15.08 29.35
CA ASN A 11 -1.22 -14.70 30.73
C ASN A 11 -1.84 -15.85 31.54
N ALA A 12 -2.51 -16.79 30.92
CA ALA A 12 -3.07 -17.95 31.62
C ALA A 12 -1.97 -18.88 32.18
N GLY A 13 -0.91 -19.12 31.41
CA GLY A 13 0.26 -19.88 31.85
C GLY A 13 1.00 -19.20 33.00
N TYR A 14 1.18 -17.88 32.91
CA TYR A 14 1.82 -17.11 33.96
C TYR A 14 0.98 -17.04 35.26
N ALA A 15 -0.35 -16.93 35.15
CA ALA A 15 -1.25 -16.98 36.28
C ALA A 15 -1.21 -18.35 37.02
N LEU A 16 -1.08 -19.44 36.26
CA LEU A 16 -0.89 -20.79 36.82
C LEU A 16 0.43 -20.92 37.57
N GLU A 17 1.53 -20.44 36.98
CA GLU A 17 2.85 -20.47 37.63
C GLU A 17 2.87 -19.69 38.95
N LEU A 18 2.28 -18.49 38.95
CA LEU A 18 2.14 -17.66 40.17
C LEU A 18 1.22 -18.34 41.20
N TYR A 19 0.16 -19.04 40.75
CA TYR A 19 -0.72 -19.80 41.67
C TYR A 19 -0.02 -21.01 42.29
N GLU A 20 0.79 -21.74 41.54
CA GLU A 20 1.62 -22.81 42.06
C GLU A 20 2.67 -22.32 43.08
N GLN A 21 3.28 -21.13 42.82
CA GLN A 21 4.19 -20.49 43.77
C GLN A 21 3.45 -20.11 45.06
N TYR A 22 2.28 -19.50 44.93
CA TYR A 22 1.41 -19.15 46.05
C TYR A 22 1.00 -20.38 46.89
N GLN A 23 0.67 -21.51 46.25
CA GLN A 23 0.34 -22.75 46.96
C GLN A 23 1.50 -23.35 47.73
N ARG A 24 2.74 -23.23 47.23
CA ARG A 24 3.95 -23.68 47.93
C ARG A 24 4.35 -22.77 49.10
N ASP A 25 4.30 -21.51 48.87
CA ASP A 25 4.54 -20.46 49.88
C ASP A 25 3.76 -19.18 49.55
N PRO A 26 2.70 -18.85 50.29
CA PRO A 26 1.91 -17.65 50.07
C PRO A 26 2.70 -16.33 50.14
N HIS A 27 3.88 -16.32 50.71
CA HIS A 27 4.76 -15.15 50.77
C HIS A 27 5.72 -15.03 49.57
N SER A 28 5.74 -16.03 48.69
CA SER A 28 6.57 -16.00 47.48
C SER A 28 6.03 -15.13 46.36
N VAL A 29 4.79 -14.67 46.46
CA VAL A 29 4.13 -13.76 45.52
C VAL A 29 3.88 -12.41 46.19
N ASP A 30 3.76 -11.33 45.35
CA ASP A 30 3.49 -10.00 45.86
C ASP A 30 2.13 -9.87 46.56
N ALA A 31 1.95 -8.76 47.29
CA ALA A 31 0.78 -8.59 48.15
C ALA A 31 -0.56 -8.53 47.38
N GLU A 32 -0.56 -8.00 46.17
CA GLU A 32 -1.73 -7.86 45.29
C GLU A 32 -2.14 -9.22 44.72
N THR A 33 -1.18 -9.97 44.20
CA THR A 33 -1.33 -11.34 43.71
C THR A 33 -1.80 -12.30 44.81
N ARG A 34 -1.27 -12.13 46.03
CA ARG A 34 -1.69 -12.89 47.21
C ARG A 34 -3.13 -12.62 47.58
N ALA A 35 -3.54 -11.34 47.61
CA ALA A 35 -4.90 -10.92 47.91
C ALA A 35 -5.87 -11.48 46.85
N PHE A 36 -5.47 -11.47 45.57
CA PHE A 36 -6.27 -12.04 44.48
C PHE A 36 -6.49 -13.55 44.64
N PHE A 37 -5.44 -14.35 44.89
CA PHE A 37 -5.56 -15.80 45.06
C PHE A 37 -6.29 -16.17 46.38
N SER A 38 -6.20 -15.36 47.42
CA SER A 38 -6.92 -15.61 48.70
C SER A 38 -8.43 -15.42 48.58
N GLN A 39 -8.93 -14.73 47.55
CA GLN A 39 -10.36 -14.55 47.28
C GLN A 39 -11.03 -15.76 46.57
N GLY A 40 -10.31 -16.87 46.40
CA GLY A 40 -10.87 -18.10 45.86
C GLY A 40 -10.62 -18.32 44.35
N PHE A 41 -9.42 -17.98 43.88
CA PHE A 41 -8.98 -18.37 42.55
C PHE A 41 -8.93 -19.90 42.44
N SER A 42 -9.54 -20.47 41.42
CA SER A 42 -9.44 -21.88 41.09
C SER A 42 -8.86 -22.04 39.69
N PRO A 43 -7.73 -22.76 39.56
CA PRO A 43 -7.18 -23.10 38.24
C PRO A 43 -8.03 -24.14 37.51
N ASP A 44 -9.03 -24.74 38.17
CA ASP A 44 -9.96 -25.61 37.50
C ASP A 44 -10.70 -24.79 36.41
N THR A 45 -10.36 -25.02 35.19
CA THR A 45 -11.30 -24.88 34.07
C THR A 45 -12.54 -25.60 34.52
N GLY A 46 -13.61 -24.84 34.79
CA GLY A 46 -14.86 -25.40 35.37
C GLY A 46 -15.17 -26.75 34.75
N PRO A 47 -15.64 -27.74 35.44
CA PRO A 47 -15.51 -29.10 35.08
C PRO A 47 -15.86 -29.29 33.61
N LEU A 48 -14.92 -29.72 32.78
CA LEU A 48 -15.27 -30.66 31.72
C LEU A 48 -16.11 -31.67 32.44
N ALA A 49 -17.46 -31.60 32.29
CA ALA A 49 -18.39 -32.44 32.99
C ALA A 49 -17.80 -33.86 33.01
N ALA A 50 -17.54 -34.40 34.20
CA ALA A 50 -16.79 -35.65 34.33
C ALA A 50 -17.28 -36.58 33.26
N ALA A 51 -16.39 -37.13 32.45
CA ALA A 51 -16.80 -37.95 31.32
C ALA A 51 -17.81 -38.95 31.85
N PRO A 52 -19.07 -38.97 31.36
CA PRO A 52 -20.09 -39.79 31.93
C PRO A 52 -19.52 -41.19 32.00
N SER A 53 -19.68 -41.87 33.14
CA SER A 53 -19.22 -43.26 33.28
C SER A 53 -19.72 -44.03 32.06
N SER A 54 -18.96 -44.96 31.54
CA SER A 54 -19.25 -45.72 30.31
C SER A 54 -20.61 -46.41 30.29
N ASP A 55 -21.30 -46.40 31.40
CA ASP A 55 -22.60 -47.05 31.60
C ASP A 55 -23.77 -46.06 31.73
N ALA A 56 -23.54 -44.73 31.58
CA ALA A 56 -24.64 -43.76 31.62
C ALA A 56 -25.39 -43.72 30.27
N PRO A 57 -26.74 -43.75 30.26
CA PRO A 57 -27.50 -43.55 29.03
C PRO A 57 -27.15 -42.19 28.40
N GLY A 58 -26.49 -42.21 27.22
CA GLY A 58 -26.01 -41.01 26.51
C GLY A 58 -24.50 -40.79 26.58
N ALA A 59 -23.72 -41.67 27.25
CA ALA A 59 -22.25 -41.60 27.21
C ALA A 59 -21.74 -41.89 25.80
N LEU A 60 -20.83 -41.01 25.30
CA LEU A 60 -20.17 -41.21 24.01
C LEU A 60 -19.19 -42.38 24.13
N THR A 61 -19.22 -43.33 23.17
CA THR A 61 -18.20 -44.38 23.06
C THR A 61 -16.85 -43.78 22.63
N ALA A 62 -15.75 -44.43 22.97
CA ALA A 62 -14.41 -44.03 22.55
C ALA A 62 -14.33 -43.81 21.01
N THR A 63 -14.98 -44.67 20.24
CA THR A 63 -15.08 -44.55 18.77
C THR A 63 -15.84 -43.31 18.35
N GLN A 64 -16.93 -42.93 19.03
CA GLN A 64 -17.67 -41.69 18.71
C GLN A 64 -16.83 -40.46 19.03
N VAL A 65 -16.13 -40.44 20.15
CA VAL A 65 -15.18 -39.33 20.48
C VAL A 65 -14.10 -39.21 19.43
N GLU A 66 -13.53 -40.31 18.98
CA GLU A 66 -12.51 -40.31 17.93
C GLU A 66 -13.05 -39.75 16.60
N VAL A 67 -14.26 -40.14 16.18
CA VAL A 67 -14.91 -39.58 14.97
C VAL A 67 -15.17 -38.09 15.13
N ILE A 68 -15.66 -37.61 16.28
CA ILE A 68 -15.88 -36.19 16.56
C ILE A 68 -14.58 -35.39 16.43
N VAL A 69 -13.48 -35.87 17.04
CA VAL A 69 -12.17 -35.22 16.98
C VAL A 69 -11.65 -35.11 15.53
N ARG A 70 -11.79 -36.22 14.77
CA ARG A 70 -11.37 -36.27 13.37
C ARG A 70 -12.21 -35.32 12.49
N VAL A 71 -13.52 -35.23 12.67
CA VAL A 71 -14.41 -34.32 11.94
C VAL A 71 -14.08 -32.87 12.28
N GLY A 72 -13.86 -32.53 13.55
CA GLY A 72 -13.41 -31.21 13.97
C GLY A 72 -12.07 -30.85 13.35
N ARG A 73 -11.12 -31.80 13.23
CA ARG A 73 -9.86 -31.61 12.54
C ARG A 73 -10.06 -31.31 11.03
N VAL A 74 -10.91 -32.08 10.33
CA VAL A 74 -11.21 -31.81 8.91
C VAL A 74 -11.84 -30.43 8.74
N ALA A 75 -12.80 -30.06 9.60
CA ALA A 75 -13.43 -28.74 9.54
C ALA A 75 -12.41 -27.60 9.75
N ARG A 76 -11.45 -27.80 10.63
CA ARG A 76 -10.33 -26.89 10.83
C ARG A 76 -9.44 -26.81 9.57
N LEU A 77 -9.04 -27.96 9.03
CA LEU A 77 -8.20 -28.01 7.82
C LEU A 77 -8.89 -27.37 6.61
N VAL A 78 -10.21 -27.53 6.45
CA VAL A 78 -10.96 -26.84 5.38
C VAL A 78 -10.89 -25.32 5.55
N ARG A 79 -10.90 -24.79 6.77
CA ARG A 79 -10.70 -23.34 7.01
C ARG A 79 -9.28 -22.88 6.73
N GLU A 80 -8.28 -23.68 7.05
CA GLU A 80 -6.86 -23.35 6.92
C GLU A 80 -6.33 -23.59 5.51
N MET A 81 -6.74 -24.68 4.84
CA MET A 81 -6.19 -25.16 3.59
C MET A 81 -7.21 -25.31 2.46
N GLY A 82 -8.49 -24.98 2.69
CA GLY A 82 -9.53 -25.13 1.68
C GLY A 82 -9.27 -24.38 0.38
N HIS A 83 -8.48 -23.29 0.43
CA HIS A 83 -8.03 -22.57 -0.75
C HIS A 83 -7.24 -23.44 -1.74
N ALA A 84 -6.56 -24.51 -1.28
CA ALA A 84 -5.81 -25.43 -2.13
C ALA A 84 -6.71 -26.28 -3.06
N ASP A 85 -7.98 -26.45 -2.72
CA ASP A 85 -9.00 -27.12 -3.55
C ASP A 85 -9.87 -26.12 -4.34
N ALA A 86 -9.67 -24.82 -4.17
CA ALA A 86 -10.49 -23.79 -4.81
C ALA A 86 -10.29 -23.72 -6.34
N GLN A 87 -11.40 -23.58 -7.07
CA GLN A 87 -11.44 -23.53 -8.54
C GLN A 87 -11.14 -22.10 -9.03
N LEU A 88 -9.89 -21.68 -8.91
CA LEU A 88 -9.47 -20.30 -9.14
C LEU A 88 -9.19 -20.00 -10.62
N ASP A 89 -8.68 -20.98 -11.41
CA ASP A 89 -8.34 -20.76 -12.81
C ASP A 89 -9.59 -20.86 -13.70
N PRO A 90 -10.02 -19.76 -14.36
CA PRO A 90 -11.18 -19.80 -15.27
C PRO A 90 -11.00 -20.74 -16.45
N LEU A 91 -9.76 -20.96 -16.91
CA LEU A 91 -9.45 -21.84 -18.04
C LEU A 91 -9.35 -23.32 -17.64
N GLY A 92 -9.17 -23.61 -16.34
CA GLY A 92 -8.89 -24.96 -15.88
C GLY A 92 -7.59 -25.56 -16.49
N VAL A 93 -6.62 -24.71 -16.81
CA VAL A 93 -5.28 -25.14 -17.29
C VAL A 93 -4.40 -25.51 -16.11
N ASN A 94 -4.53 -24.73 -15.03
CA ASN A 94 -3.85 -24.95 -13.77
C ASN A 94 -4.89 -25.44 -12.73
N PRO A 95 -5.11 -26.75 -12.61
CA PRO A 95 -6.04 -27.28 -11.64
C PRO A 95 -5.55 -26.95 -10.22
N PRO A 96 -6.47 -26.92 -9.23
CA PRO A 96 -6.07 -26.74 -7.85
C PRO A 96 -5.01 -27.77 -7.47
N PRO A 97 -3.96 -27.38 -6.72
CA PRO A 97 -2.94 -28.35 -6.29
C PRO A 97 -3.51 -29.45 -5.41
N GLY A 98 -4.60 -29.17 -4.72
CA GLY A 98 -5.26 -30.09 -3.81
C GLY A 98 -4.46 -30.34 -2.53
N ASP A 99 -5.17 -30.73 -1.47
CA ASP A 99 -4.54 -31.27 -0.27
C ASP A 99 -5.27 -32.56 0.14
N PRO A 100 -4.58 -33.70 0.16
CA PRO A 100 -5.19 -34.98 0.57
C PRO A 100 -5.83 -34.93 1.95
N GLU A 101 -5.34 -34.09 2.85
CA GLU A 101 -5.87 -33.90 4.21
C GLU A 101 -7.27 -33.27 4.22
N LEU A 102 -7.74 -32.68 3.15
CA LEU A 102 -9.11 -32.16 3.04
C LEU A 102 -10.16 -33.26 2.81
N SER A 103 -9.73 -34.48 2.45
CA SER A 103 -10.64 -35.58 2.18
C SER A 103 -11.03 -36.32 3.47
N LEU A 104 -12.29 -36.81 3.54
CA LEU A 104 -12.73 -37.63 4.65
C LEU A 104 -11.97 -38.97 4.72
N SER A 105 -11.64 -39.54 3.56
CA SER A 105 -10.95 -40.83 3.45
C SER A 105 -9.55 -40.80 4.05
N TYR A 106 -8.81 -39.67 3.94
CA TYR A 106 -7.50 -39.51 4.57
C TYR A 106 -7.56 -39.71 6.10
N HIS A 107 -8.65 -39.20 6.71
CA HIS A 107 -8.89 -39.34 8.16
C HIS A 107 -9.60 -40.65 8.55
N GLY A 108 -9.80 -41.58 7.61
CA GLY A 108 -10.53 -42.81 7.85
C GLY A 108 -12.01 -42.58 8.20
N LEU A 109 -12.59 -41.48 7.70
CA LEU A 109 -14.01 -41.14 7.92
C LEU A 109 -14.85 -41.55 6.71
N THR A 110 -16.08 -41.96 6.95
CA THR A 110 -17.11 -42.17 5.93
C THR A 110 -18.17 -41.06 6.03
N GLU A 111 -18.82 -40.70 4.93
CA GLU A 111 -19.93 -39.74 4.94
C GLU A 111 -21.04 -40.16 5.93
N ALA A 112 -21.36 -41.43 6.00
CA ALA A 112 -22.38 -41.95 6.95
C ALA A 112 -22.00 -41.70 8.41
N ALA A 113 -20.74 -41.90 8.78
CA ALA A 113 -20.24 -41.59 10.13
C ALA A 113 -20.31 -40.09 10.44
N VAL A 114 -19.95 -39.25 9.50
CA VAL A 114 -20.02 -37.77 9.65
C VAL A 114 -21.48 -37.29 9.68
N ALA A 115 -22.37 -37.84 8.85
CA ALA A 115 -23.80 -37.51 8.83
C ALA A 115 -24.54 -37.88 10.14
N SER A 116 -24.03 -38.85 10.89
CA SER A 116 -24.60 -39.25 12.19
C SER A 116 -24.29 -38.24 13.32
N LEU A 117 -23.37 -37.30 13.12
CA LEU A 117 -22.97 -36.30 14.12
C LEU A 117 -23.76 -35.00 13.98
N PRO A 118 -23.98 -34.28 15.10
CA PRO A 118 -24.61 -32.96 15.05
C PRO A 118 -23.73 -31.93 14.35
N ALA A 119 -24.32 -30.96 13.67
CA ALA A 119 -23.63 -29.91 12.95
C ALA A 119 -22.67 -29.08 13.83
N SER A 120 -22.96 -28.99 15.14
CA SER A 120 -22.11 -28.26 16.11
C SER A 120 -20.68 -28.79 16.22
N VAL A 121 -20.39 -30.01 15.75
CA VAL A 121 -19.01 -30.54 15.66
C VAL A 121 -18.16 -29.78 14.68
N VAL A 122 -18.75 -29.24 13.61
CA VAL A 122 -18.06 -28.35 12.62
C VAL A 122 -17.91 -26.96 13.16
N GLY A 123 -18.91 -26.46 13.90
CA GLY A 123 -18.94 -25.14 14.48
C GLY A 123 -19.00 -24.02 13.44
N GLY A 124 -19.14 -22.79 13.92
CA GLY A 124 -19.20 -21.57 13.08
C GLY A 124 -20.52 -21.39 12.31
N PRO A 125 -20.66 -20.31 11.54
CA PRO A 125 -21.88 -19.98 10.80
C PRO A 125 -22.37 -21.08 9.83
N CYS A 126 -21.47 -21.85 9.24
CA CYS A 126 -21.83 -22.96 8.34
C CYS A 126 -22.59 -24.09 9.03
N ALA A 127 -22.47 -24.20 10.36
CA ALA A 127 -23.21 -25.20 11.16
C ALA A 127 -24.62 -24.73 11.53
N GLU A 128 -24.91 -23.41 11.44
CA GLU A 128 -26.20 -22.86 11.80
C GLU A 128 -27.30 -23.35 10.85
N GLY A 129 -28.36 -23.95 11.39
CA GLY A 129 -29.44 -24.53 10.61
C GLY A 129 -29.07 -25.73 9.73
N ALA A 130 -27.87 -26.31 9.87
CA ALA A 130 -27.50 -27.56 9.23
C ALA A 130 -28.05 -28.76 10.06
N THR A 131 -28.50 -29.79 9.36
CA THR A 131 -29.12 -30.96 9.97
C THR A 131 -28.10 -31.97 10.50
N SER A 132 -26.85 -31.91 10.03
CA SER A 132 -25.77 -32.83 10.39
C SER A 132 -24.40 -32.23 10.21
N ALA A 133 -23.37 -32.81 10.80
CA ALA A 133 -21.98 -32.41 10.57
C ALA A 133 -21.55 -32.52 9.09
N LEU A 134 -22.10 -33.51 8.35
CA LEU A 134 -21.81 -33.67 6.93
C LEU A 134 -22.34 -32.46 6.12
N GLU A 135 -23.58 -32.04 6.38
CA GLU A 135 -24.16 -30.89 5.72
C GLU A 135 -23.38 -29.63 6.05
N ALA A 136 -23.05 -29.41 7.33
CA ALA A 136 -22.23 -28.27 7.76
C ALA A 136 -20.84 -28.25 7.09
N LEU A 137 -20.19 -29.44 7.01
CA LEU A 137 -18.87 -29.55 6.34
C LEU A 137 -18.97 -29.32 4.83
N ASN A 138 -20.03 -29.75 4.17
CA ASN A 138 -20.24 -29.49 2.75
C ASN A 138 -20.50 -28.00 2.47
N ARG A 139 -21.26 -27.32 3.34
CA ARG A 139 -21.41 -25.86 3.30
C ARG A 139 -20.06 -25.16 3.47
N LEU A 140 -19.24 -25.62 4.44
CA LEU A 140 -17.92 -25.10 4.69
C LEU A 140 -17.00 -25.25 3.45
N ARG A 141 -16.98 -26.43 2.82
CA ARG A 141 -16.26 -26.67 1.56
C ARG A 141 -16.73 -25.78 0.43
N THR A 142 -18.05 -25.56 0.29
CA THR A 142 -18.60 -24.64 -0.71
C THR A 142 -18.06 -23.21 -0.52
N VAL A 143 -17.84 -22.81 0.72
CA VAL A 143 -17.27 -21.49 1.03
C VAL A 143 -15.78 -21.43 0.72
N TYR A 144 -14.97 -22.37 1.21
CA TYR A 144 -13.51 -22.29 1.18
C TYR A 144 -12.84 -22.93 -0.04
N SER A 145 -13.56 -23.80 -0.76
CA SER A 145 -13.03 -24.54 -1.93
C SER A 145 -13.90 -24.35 -3.18
N GLY A 146 -14.68 -23.27 -3.24
CA GLY A 146 -15.46 -22.89 -4.42
C GLY A 146 -14.64 -22.09 -5.44
N THR A 147 -15.20 -20.98 -5.94
CA THR A 147 -14.52 -20.02 -6.84
C THR A 147 -13.73 -18.97 -6.07
N VAL A 148 -13.70 -19.09 -4.74
CA VAL A 148 -12.97 -18.21 -3.81
C VAL A 148 -12.16 -19.06 -2.86
N GLY A 149 -10.91 -18.70 -2.67
CA GLY A 149 -10.01 -19.24 -1.64
C GLY A 149 -9.67 -18.18 -0.61
N TYR A 150 -9.65 -18.53 0.66
CA TYR A 150 -9.37 -17.60 1.76
C TYR A 150 -8.16 -18.05 2.54
N GLU A 151 -7.27 -17.09 2.86
CA GLU A 151 -6.09 -17.33 3.70
C GLU A 151 -6.05 -16.30 4.83
N ASP A 152 -6.28 -16.74 6.05
CA ASP A 152 -6.32 -15.92 7.26
C ASP A 152 -5.54 -16.52 8.45
N ASP A 153 -5.02 -17.73 8.29
CA ASP A 153 -4.39 -18.49 9.39
C ASP A 153 -3.07 -17.86 9.87
N HIS A 154 -2.40 -17.12 9.02
CA HIS A 154 -1.19 -16.35 9.32
C HIS A 154 -1.44 -15.06 10.12
N ILE A 155 -2.69 -14.63 10.31
CA ILE A 155 -3.04 -13.43 11.09
C ILE A 155 -2.94 -13.78 12.59
N GLN A 156 -2.09 -13.07 13.33
CA GLN A 156 -1.85 -13.37 14.74
C GLN A 156 -2.99 -12.90 15.67
N ILE A 157 -3.71 -11.86 15.30
CA ILE A 157 -4.76 -11.26 16.13
C ILE A 157 -6.06 -12.07 16.01
N ALA A 158 -6.47 -12.69 17.11
CA ALA A 158 -7.65 -13.57 17.13
C ALA A 158 -8.96 -12.85 16.76
N GLU A 159 -9.16 -11.59 17.18
CA GLU A 159 -10.34 -10.78 16.83
C GLU A 159 -10.48 -10.62 15.32
N GLU A 160 -9.37 -10.37 14.62
CA GLU A 160 -9.35 -10.19 13.17
C GLU A 160 -9.73 -11.51 12.46
N ARG A 161 -9.11 -12.64 12.86
CA ARG A 161 -9.43 -13.96 12.30
C ARG A 161 -10.89 -14.34 12.54
N HIS A 162 -11.41 -14.15 13.75
CA HIS A 162 -12.80 -14.47 14.08
C HIS A 162 -13.78 -13.65 13.26
N TRP A 163 -13.55 -12.33 13.16
CA TRP A 163 -14.41 -11.47 12.36
C TRP A 163 -14.38 -11.85 10.87
N PHE A 164 -13.18 -12.15 10.36
CA PHE A 164 -12.98 -12.54 8.96
C PHE A 164 -13.73 -13.85 8.66
N ARG A 165 -13.50 -14.89 9.45
CA ARG A 165 -14.17 -16.20 9.32
C ARG A 165 -15.68 -16.10 9.46
N GLU A 166 -16.18 -15.36 10.42
CA GLU A 166 -17.61 -15.09 10.57
C GLU A 166 -18.21 -14.42 9.32
N ALA A 167 -17.56 -13.39 8.79
CA ALA A 167 -18.02 -12.69 7.60
C ALA A 167 -18.03 -13.57 6.34
N VAL A 168 -17.02 -14.44 6.22
CA VAL A 168 -16.86 -15.40 5.11
C VAL A 168 -17.88 -16.53 5.20
N GLU A 169 -17.94 -17.23 6.34
CA GLU A 169 -18.82 -18.40 6.52
C GLU A 169 -20.31 -18.06 6.53
N SER A 170 -20.68 -16.84 7.02
CA SER A 170 -22.06 -16.34 6.92
C SER A 170 -22.43 -15.85 5.52
N ARG A 171 -21.47 -15.81 4.58
CA ARG A 171 -21.63 -15.25 3.22
C ARG A 171 -22.22 -13.83 3.25
N ARG A 172 -21.92 -13.05 4.28
CA ARG A 172 -22.49 -11.72 4.55
C ARG A 172 -22.48 -10.82 3.32
N PHE A 173 -21.36 -10.75 2.61
CA PHE A 173 -21.19 -9.86 1.48
C PHE A 173 -21.76 -10.40 0.16
N PHE A 174 -21.93 -11.70 0.02
CA PHE A 174 -22.64 -12.31 -1.10
C PHE A 174 -24.14 -11.97 -1.05
N ALA A 175 -24.72 -11.98 0.13
CA ALA A 175 -26.14 -11.63 0.32
C ALA A 175 -26.47 -10.17 -0.05
N THR A 176 -25.45 -9.31 -0.18
CA THR A 176 -25.62 -7.90 -0.57
C THR A 176 -25.63 -7.66 -2.09
N VAL A 177 -25.36 -8.68 -2.92
CA VAL A 177 -25.36 -8.57 -4.39
C VAL A 177 -26.78 -8.58 -4.90
N THR A 178 -27.25 -7.45 -5.43
CA THR A 178 -28.61 -7.24 -5.93
C THR A 178 -28.74 -7.52 -7.43
N ASP A 179 -29.99 -7.60 -7.94
CA ASP A 179 -30.21 -7.71 -9.38
C ASP A 179 -29.80 -6.44 -10.16
N GLU A 180 -29.82 -5.30 -9.51
CA GLU A 180 -29.28 -4.06 -10.06
C GLU A 180 -27.74 -4.13 -10.17
N ASP A 181 -27.05 -4.65 -9.15
CA ASP A 181 -25.60 -4.91 -9.25
C ASP A 181 -25.28 -5.83 -10.43
N ARG A 182 -26.07 -6.89 -10.63
CA ARG A 182 -25.89 -7.85 -11.74
C ARG A 182 -26.04 -7.22 -13.11
N ARG A 183 -27.01 -6.32 -13.27
CA ARG A 183 -27.22 -5.57 -14.53
C ARG A 183 -26.11 -4.55 -14.76
N THR A 184 -25.75 -3.78 -13.74
CA THR A 184 -24.63 -2.84 -13.77
C THR A 184 -23.31 -3.53 -14.11
N LEU A 185 -23.07 -4.73 -13.58
CA LEU A 185 -21.91 -5.56 -13.96
C LEU A 185 -21.89 -5.85 -15.46
N LEU A 186 -23.04 -6.26 -16.05
CA LEU A 186 -23.08 -6.52 -17.48
C LEU A 186 -22.81 -5.27 -18.31
N GLU A 187 -23.35 -4.12 -17.91
CA GLU A 187 -23.09 -2.85 -18.58
C GLU A 187 -21.60 -2.50 -18.56
N GLN A 188 -20.95 -2.63 -17.40
CA GLN A 188 -19.50 -2.38 -17.24
C GLN A 188 -18.66 -3.36 -18.04
N LEU A 189 -18.93 -4.67 -17.94
CA LEU A 189 -18.22 -5.70 -18.70
C LEU A 189 -18.41 -5.53 -20.21
N THR A 190 -19.62 -5.18 -20.67
CA THR A 190 -19.91 -4.92 -22.09
C THR A 190 -19.14 -3.69 -22.58
N ALA A 191 -19.03 -2.64 -21.75
CA ALA A 191 -18.27 -1.44 -22.10
C ALA A 191 -16.77 -1.74 -22.24
N VAL A 192 -16.19 -2.48 -21.29
CA VAL A 192 -14.78 -2.91 -21.33
C VAL A 192 -14.52 -3.81 -22.53
N ASP A 193 -15.30 -4.87 -22.72
CA ASP A 193 -15.15 -5.84 -23.82
C ASP A 193 -15.28 -5.17 -25.19
N SER A 194 -16.28 -4.29 -25.36
CA SER A 194 -16.47 -3.55 -26.61
C SER A 194 -15.31 -2.60 -26.90
N PHE A 195 -14.78 -1.90 -25.89
CA PHE A 195 -13.64 -1.00 -26.03
C PHE A 195 -12.36 -1.76 -26.44
N GLU A 196 -12.06 -2.86 -25.79
CA GLU A 196 -10.90 -3.70 -26.14
C GLU A 196 -11.01 -4.29 -27.54
N GLN A 197 -12.19 -4.82 -27.92
CA GLN A 197 -12.45 -5.31 -29.28
C GLN A 197 -12.38 -4.21 -30.32
N PHE A 198 -12.83 -2.99 -29.99
CA PHE A 198 -12.75 -1.85 -30.89
C PHE A 198 -11.29 -1.51 -31.20
N LEU A 199 -10.43 -1.44 -30.17
CA LEU A 199 -9.01 -1.19 -30.32
C LEU A 199 -8.27 -2.33 -31.05
N GLU A 200 -8.77 -3.56 -30.94
CA GLU A 200 -8.20 -4.73 -31.59
C GLU A 200 -8.52 -4.76 -33.11
N ARG A 201 -9.70 -4.30 -33.51
CA ARG A 201 -10.22 -4.53 -34.87
C ARG A 201 -10.22 -3.30 -35.76
N VAL A 202 -10.33 -2.11 -35.20
CA VAL A 202 -10.57 -0.87 -35.92
C VAL A 202 -9.26 -0.12 -36.20
N GLN A 203 -9.07 0.30 -37.45
CA GLN A 203 -7.97 1.19 -37.83
C GLN A 203 -8.26 2.63 -37.36
N PRO A 204 -7.22 3.37 -36.88
CA PRO A 204 -5.78 3.07 -36.88
C PRO A 204 -5.27 2.32 -35.64
N TYR A 205 -6.13 1.93 -34.69
CA TYR A 205 -5.76 1.39 -33.37
C TYR A 205 -5.24 -0.04 -33.41
N LYS A 206 -5.67 -0.80 -34.41
CA LYS A 206 -5.32 -2.21 -34.56
C LYS A 206 -3.79 -2.43 -34.56
N GLY A 207 -3.32 -3.32 -33.68
CA GLY A 207 -1.90 -3.69 -33.57
C GLY A 207 -1.02 -2.65 -32.84
N GLN A 208 -1.62 -1.56 -32.33
CA GLN A 208 -0.89 -0.61 -31.51
C GLN A 208 -0.83 -1.08 -30.04
N LYS A 209 0.31 -0.86 -29.40
CA LYS A 209 0.59 -1.27 -28.03
C LYS A 209 -0.33 -0.56 -27.03
N ARG A 210 -1.03 -1.35 -26.19
CA ARG A 210 -1.99 -0.85 -25.21
C ARG A 210 -2.06 -1.67 -23.91
N PHE A 211 -1.54 -2.90 -23.88
CA PHE A 211 -1.60 -3.85 -22.77
C PHE A 211 -3.04 -4.16 -22.33
N SER A 212 -3.75 -4.90 -23.19
CA SER A 212 -5.16 -5.27 -23.00
C SER A 212 -5.45 -5.92 -21.64
N ILE A 213 -6.62 -5.58 -21.09
CA ILE A 213 -7.13 -6.14 -19.82
C ILE A 213 -7.82 -7.50 -20.01
N GLU A 214 -8.11 -7.91 -21.25
CA GLU A 214 -8.93 -9.09 -21.56
C GLU A 214 -8.46 -10.37 -20.85
N GLY A 215 -9.38 -10.98 -20.13
CA GLY A 215 -9.16 -12.15 -19.27
C GLY A 215 -9.05 -11.82 -17.77
N ILE A 216 -8.95 -10.53 -17.44
CA ILE A 216 -9.09 -9.99 -16.06
C ILE A 216 -10.02 -8.77 -16.09
N ASP A 217 -11.04 -8.81 -16.91
CA ASP A 217 -12.02 -7.73 -17.16
C ASP A 217 -12.70 -7.26 -15.87
N MET A 218 -12.88 -8.17 -14.90
CA MET A 218 -13.45 -7.86 -13.59
C MET A 218 -12.65 -6.86 -12.77
N LEU A 219 -11.41 -6.53 -13.14
CA LEU A 219 -10.66 -5.47 -12.48
C LEU A 219 -11.41 -4.12 -12.50
N VAL A 220 -12.10 -3.79 -13.60
CA VAL A 220 -12.90 -2.55 -13.73
C VAL A 220 -14.10 -2.54 -12.79
N PRO A 221 -15.00 -3.53 -12.77
CA PRO A 221 -16.07 -3.61 -11.79
C PRO A 221 -15.61 -3.65 -10.33
N VAL A 222 -14.51 -4.34 -10.04
CA VAL A 222 -13.87 -4.39 -8.70
C VAL A 222 -13.46 -2.99 -8.25
N LEU A 223 -12.75 -2.24 -9.10
CA LEU A 223 -12.33 -0.87 -8.77
C LEU A 223 -13.52 0.08 -8.63
N ASN A 224 -14.54 -0.02 -9.48
CA ASN A 224 -15.76 0.78 -9.36
C ASN A 224 -16.50 0.49 -8.05
N THR A 225 -16.65 -0.79 -7.70
CA THR A 225 -17.26 -1.22 -6.44
C THR A 225 -16.45 -0.72 -5.24
N LEU A 226 -15.11 -0.85 -5.27
CA LEU A 226 -14.21 -0.38 -4.23
C LEU A 226 -14.36 1.13 -3.99
N ILE A 227 -14.37 1.93 -5.06
CA ILE A 227 -14.54 3.39 -5.00
C ILE A 227 -15.90 3.74 -4.37
N ASN A 228 -16.96 3.06 -4.79
CA ASN A 228 -18.32 3.29 -4.27
C ASN A 228 -18.41 2.93 -2.77
N GLU A 229 -17.90 1.77 -2.37
CA GLU A 229 -17.93 1.33 -0.97
C GLU A 229 -17.02 2.20 -0.09
N ALA A 230 -15.85 2.62 -0.58
CA ALA A 230 -14.98 3.55 0.13
C ALA A 230 -15.65 4.92 0.35
N ALA A 231 -16.34 5.43 -0.67
CA ALA A 231 -17.09 6.68 -0.56
C ALA A 231 -18.25 6.57 0.46
N LYS A 232 -19.02 5.47 0.44
CA LYS A 232 -20.08 5.19 1.43
C LYS A 232 -19.51 5.09 2.86
N ALA A 233 -18.31 4.55 3.00
CA ALA A 233 -17.62 4.41 4.28
C ALA A 233 -16.97 5.73 4.79
N GLY A 234 -17.12 6.83 4.04
CA GLY A 234 -16.66 8.16 4.45
C GLY A 234 -15.22 8.49 4.04
N THR A 235 -14.62 7.72 3.15
CA THR A 235 -13.33 8.10 2.53
C THR A 235 -13.51 9.37 1.72
N ARG A 236 -12.58 10.34 1.90
CA ARG A 236 -12.66 11.65 1.24
C ARG A 236 -11.76 11.80 0.01
N GLU A 237 -10.73 10.98 -0.10
CA GLU A 237 -9.85 10.92 -1.27
C GLU A 237 -9.35 9.48 -1.47
N LEU A 238 -9.22 9.04 -2.73
CA LEU A 238 -8.62 7.75 -3.08
C LEU A 238 -7.41 7.97 -3.97
N VAL A 239 -6.29 7.34 -3.61
CA VAL A 239 -5.05 7.37 -4.39
C VAL A 239 -4.73 5.96 -4.87
N MET A 240 -4.62 5.80 -6.19
CA MET A 240 -4.39 4.51 -6.84
C MET A 240 -3.05 4.47 -7.56
N GLY A 241 -2.36 3.33 -7.47
CA GLY A 241 -1.23 2.96 -8.32
C GLY A 241 -1.53 1.68 -9.07
N MET A 242 -1.10 1.57 -10.31
CA MET A 242 -1.24 0.34 -11.08
C MET A 242 -0.17 0.23 -12.17
N ALA A 243 0.16 -1.00 -12.56
CA ALA A 243 0.96 -1.28 -13.76
C ALA A 243 0.21 -0.89 -15.05
N HIS A 244 0.84 -1.09 -16.19
CA HIS A 244 0.31 -0.68 -17.49
C HIS A 244 -0.88 -1.53 -18.00
N ARG A 245 -0.99 -2.82 -17.58
CA ARG A 245 -2.06 -3.71 -18.06
C ARG A 245 -3.45 -3.26 -17.60
N GLY A 246 -4.32 -3.05 -18.58
CA GLY A 246 -5.68 -2.58 -18.34
C GLY A 246 -5.78 -1.09 -18.01
N ARG A 247 -4.67 -0.34 -18.02
CA ARG A 247 -4.66 1.06 -17.61
C ARG A 247 -5.57 1.94 -18.46
N LEU A 248 -5.63 1.71 -19.78
CA LEU A 248 -6.53 2.47 -20.66
C LEU A 248 -8.00 2.20 -20.32
N SER A 249 -8.36 0.94 -20.06
CA SER A 249 -9.72 0.57 -19.62
C SER A 249 -10.05 1.17 -18.25
N VAL A 250 -9.10 1.23 -17.31
CA VAL A 250 -9.26 1.90 -15.99
C VAL A 250 -9.42 3.42 -16.16
N LEU A 251 -8.58 4.06 -17.00
CA LEU A 251 -8.70 5.49 -17.30
C LEU A 251 -10.09 5.86 -17.82
N THR A 252 -10.65 5.02 -18.70
CA THR A 252 -11.93 5.28 -19.33
C THR A 252 -13.11 4.87 -18.46
N HIS A 253 -13.15 3.64 -17.97
CA HIS A 253 -14.34 3.06 -17.33
C HIS A 253 -14.39 3.21 -15.81
N VAL A 254 -13.26 3.57 -15.18
CA VAL A 254 -13.19 3.86 -13.73
C VAL A 254 -13.04 5.37 -13.50
N LEU A 255 -12.15 6.02 -14.25
CA LEU A 255 -11.82 7.43 -14.05
C LEU A 255 -12.53 8.38 -15.04
N GLY A 256 -13.35 7.85 -15.93
CA GLY A 256 -14.21 8.65 -16.79
C GLY A 256 -13.49 9.48 -17.85
N LYS A 257 -12.22 9.14 -18.19
CA LYS A 257 -11.54 9.76 -19.33
C LYS A 257 -12.33 9.42 -20.60
N SER A 258 -12.64 10.43 -21.43
CA SER A 258 -13.47 10.22 -22.60
C SER A 258 -12.85 9.25 -23.60
N TYR A 259 -13.67 8.51 -24.34
CA TYR A 259 -13.18 7.68 -25.45
C TYR A 259 -12.41 8.52 -26.47
N GLU A 260 -12.88 9.73 -26.75
CA GLU A 260 -12.24 10.66 -27.66
C GLU A 260 -10.80 10.97 -27.22
N ASP A 261 -10.61 11.35 -25.95
CA ASP A 261 -9.26 11.67 -25.42
C ASP A 261 -8.32 10.47 -25.44
N VAL A 262 -8.83 9.28 -25.11
CA VAL A 262 -8.01 8.07 -25.16
C VAL A 262 -7.67 7.68 -26.59
N LEU A 263 -8.63 7.77 -27.51
CA LEU A 263 -8.43 7.43 -28.90
C LEU A 263 -7.50 8.44 -29.63
N ALA A 264 -7.55 9.71 -29.24
CA ALA A 264 -6.65 10.73 -29.76
C ALA A 264 -5.16 10.49 -29.39
N GLU A 265 -4.89 9.75 -28.31
CA GLU A 265 -3.52 9.37 -27.91
C GLU A 265 -2.92 8.22 -28.76
N PHE A 266 -3.65 7.69 -29.72
CA PHE A 266 -3.14 6.73 -30.70
C PHE A 266 -2.76 7.48 -31.98
N PRO A 267 -1.49 7.52 -32.38
CA PRO A 267 -1.11 8.21 -33.61
C PRO A 267 -1.74 7.54 -34.83
N SER A 268 -2.17 8.37 -35.79
CA SER A 268 -2.79 7.93 -37.04
C SER A 268 -1.81 7.22 -37.99
N ASP A 269 -0.51 7.53 -37.85
CA ASP A 269 0.58 6.81 -38.54
C ASP A 269 1.47 6.13 -37.48
N PRO A 270 1.48 4.78 -37.43
CA PRO A 270 2.35 4.04 -36.54
C PRO A 270 3.85 4.34 -36.68
N ARG A 271 4.29 4.79 -37.87
CA ARG A 271 5.70 5.18 -38.11
C ARG A 271 6.06 6.53 -37.46
N ALA A 272 5.05 7.35 -37.12
CA ALA A 272 5.27 8.56 -36.35
C ALA A 272 5.66 8.28 -34.90
N ILE A 273 5.38 7.08 -34.37
CA ILE A 273 5.79 6.64 -33.04
C ILE A 273 7.32 6.47 -32.99
N ASP A 274 7.91 5.78 -33.98
CA ASP A 274 9.35 5.59 -34.06
C ASP A 274 10.07 6.94 -34.20
N ALA A 275 9.43 7.91 -34.86
CA ALA A 275 9.94 9.28 -34.99
C ALA A 275 9.78 10.08 -33.66
N LEU A 276 8.72 9.84 -32.88
CA LEU A 276 8.48 10.51 -31.58
C LEU A 276 9.25 9.82 -30.44
N GLU A 277 9.39 8.51 -30.49
CA GLU A 277 10.15 7.71 -29.52
C GLU A 277 11.65 7.62 -29.84
N GLY A 278 12.06 7.85 -31.10
CA GLY A 278 13.43 7.69 -31.61
C GLY A 278 14.12 8.94 -32.12
N SER A 279 13.43 10.09 -32.26
CA SER A 279 14.07 11.29 -32.76
C SER A 279 14.90 11.98 -31.67
N GLY A 280 16.17 11.63 -31.62
CA GLY A 280 17.20 12.41 -30.91
C GLY A 280 17.46 13.79 -31.58
N GLY A 281 16.41 14.47 -31.98
CA GLY A 281 16.45 15.83 -32.54
C GLY A 281 16.04 16.85 -31.48
N GLU A 282 17.01 17.61 -31.06
CA GLU A 282 16.95 18.88 -30.34
C GLU A 282 15.96 18.98 -29.16
N THR A 283 16.50 19.01 -27.94
CA THR A 283 16.02 19.60 -26.66
C THR A 283 14.60 19.31 -26.16
N HIS A 284 13.66 18.85 -26.95
CA HIS A 284 12.26 18.61 -26.55
C HIS A 284 11.87 17.12 -26.42
N ALA A 285 12.79 16.18 -26.69
CA ALA A 285 12.57 14.74 -26.65
C ALA A 285 12.33 14.12 -25.24
N TYR A 286 12.36 14.94 -24.18
CA TYR A 286 12.24 14.48 -22.79
C TYR A 286 10.94 14.89 -22.11
N THR A 287 9.97 15.45 -22.85
CA THR A 287 8.68 15.88 -22.29
C THR A 287 7.56 14.90 -22.64
N GLY A 288 6.77 14.54 -21.62
CA GLY A 288 5.65 13.62 -21.76
C GLY A 288 6.00 12.15 -21.51
N ASP A 289 4.99 11.29 -21.59
CA ASP A 289 5.12 9.84 -21.40
C ASP A 289 4.09 9.11 -22.27
N VAL A 290 4.30 7.82 -22.48
CA VAL A 290 3.38 6.96 -23.24
C VAL A 290 2.00 6.87 -22.57
N LYS A 291 0.96 6.69 -23.38
CA LYS A 291 -0.45 6.69 -22.95
C LYS A 291 -0.75 5.73 -21.79
N TYR A 292 -0.07 4.60 -21.71
CA TYR A 292 -0.27 3.58 -20.67
C TYR A 292 0.58 3.81 -19.39
N HIS A 293 1.24 4.98 -19.24
CA HIS A 293 1.93 5.42 -18.02
C HIS A 293 1.26 6.64 -17.37
N LYS A 294 0.44 7.37 -18.12
CA LYS A 294 -0.15 8.63 -17.66
C LYS A 294 -1.07 8.43 -16.45
N GLY A 295 -1.00 9.38 -15.53
CA GLY A 295 -1.94 9.52 -14.43
C GLY A 295 -3.22 10.22 -14.86
N PHE A 296 -4.22 10.20 -13.98
CA PHE A 296 -5.48 10.92 -14.16
C PHE A 296 -6.13 11.22 -12.81
N ARG A 297 -6.91 12.29 -12.74
CA ARG A 297 -7.68 12.64 -11.56
C ARG A 297 -9.13 12.89 -11.94
N LEU A 298 -10.02 12.17 -11.26
CA LEU A 298 -11.48 12.33 -11.36
C LEU A 298 -12.03 12.83 -10.02
N THR A 299 -13.11 13.59 -10.06
CA THR A 299 -13.97 13.78 -8.89
C THR A 299 -15.15 12.83 -8.97
N TYR A 300 -15.12 11.75 -8.21
CA TYR A 300 -16.23 10.80 -8.11
C TYR A 300 -17.42 11.45 -7.40
N LYS A 301 -18.62 11.26 -7.96
CA LYS A 301 -19.88 11.78 -7.41
C LYS A 301 -20.87 10.63 -7.27
N ASN A 302 -21.35 10.38 -6.06
CA ASN A 302 -22.39 9.40 -5.81
C ASN A 302 -23.74 10.09 -5.63
N GLY A 303 -24.57 10.12 -6.68
CA GLY A 303 -25.97 10.60 -6.59
C GLY A 303 -26.20 12.00 -6.02
N GLY A 304 -25.17 12.84 -5.92
CA GLY A 304 -25.26 14.25 -5.56
C GLY A 304 -24.75 14.67 -4.17
N SER A 305 -24.47 13.76 -3.24
CA SER A 305 -24.05 14.14 -1.88
C SER A 305 -22.57 13.90 -1.57
N VAL A 306 -21.93 12.93 -2.20
CA VAL A 306 -20.52 12.62 -1.97
C VAL A 306 -19.69 13.07 -3.17
N SER A 307 -18.69 13.89 -2.91
CA SER A 307 -17.67 14.31 -3.88
C SER A 307 -16.32 13.86 -3.38
N MET A 308 -15.73 12.85 -4.02
CA MET A 308 -14.46 12.25 -3.63
C MET A 308 -13.45 12.30 -4.79
N PRO A 309 -12.33 13.00 -4.65
CA PRO A 309 -11.22 12.90 -5.60
C PRO A 309 -10.67 11.47 -5.66
N VAL A 310 -10.51 10.97 -6.88
CA VAL A 310 -9.86 9.70 -7.18
C VAL A 310 -8.68 9.98 -8.11
N THR A 311 -7.49 9.68 -7.65
CA THR A 311 -6.25 9.94 -8.39
C THR A 311 -5.57 8.63 -8.74
N LEU A 312 -5.34 8.39 -10.03
CA LEU A 312 -4.42 7.38 -10.53
C LEU A 312 -3.05 8.00 -10.70
N ALA A 313 -2.08 7.58 -9.91
CA ALA A 313 -0.71 8.06 -10.03
C ALA A 313 -0.09 7.63 -11.37
N PRO A 314 0.66 8.48 -12.07
CA PRO A 314 1.48 8.05 -13.19
C PRO A 314 2.61 7.14 -12.69
N ASN A 315 3.11 6.27 -13.55
CA ASN A 315 4.22 5.38 -13.23
C ASN A 315 5.07 5.05 -14.46
N PRO A 316 6.36 4.72 -14.27
CA PRO A 316 7.22 4.24 -15.35
C PRO A 316 6.98 2.76 -15.65
N SER A 317 7.70 2.21 -16.62
CA SER A 317 7.74 0.77 -16.90
C SER A 317 8.43 -0.06 -15.79
N HIS A 318 9.06 0.59 -14.80
CA HIS A 318 9.66 -0.07 -13.64
C HIS A 318 8.53 -0.51 -12.70
N LEU A 319 8.18 -1.78 -12.80
CA LEU A 319 7.03 -2.35 -12.10
C LEU A 319 7.18 -2.22 -10.58
N GLU A 320 6.09 -1.92 -9.88
CA GLU A 320 5.93 -1.81 -8.42
C GLU A 320 6.59 -0.58 -7.76
N PHE A 321 7.46 0.16 -8.44
CA PHE A 321 8.13 1.33 -7.84
C PHE A 321 7.19 2.51 -7.56
N VAL A 322 5.98 2.51 -8.11
CA VAL A 322 4.93 3.48 -7.77
C VAL A 322 4.31 3.21 -6.38
N ASN A 323 4.43 2.00 -5.86
CA ASN A 323 3.74 1.57 -4.63
C ASN A 323 4.06 2.48 -3.42
N PRO A 324 5.31 2.70 -3.02
CA PRO A 324 5.60 3.57 -1.90
C PRO A 324 5.17 5.03 -2.15
N ALA A 325 5.20 5.50 -3.41
CA ALA A 325 4.73 6.84 -3.76
C ALA A 325 3.21 6.99 -3.55
N VAL A 326 2.43 5.97 -3.86
CA VAL A 326 0.97 5.96 -3.59
C VAL A 326 0.69 6.02 -2.09
N VAL A 327 1.40 5.23 -1.29
CA VAL A 327 1.27 5.24 0.18
C VAL A 327 1.67 6.60 0.74
N GLY A 328 2.76 7.20 0.23
CA GLY A 328 3.22 8.54 0.62
C GLY A 328 2.18 9.63 0.31
N ARG A 329 1.56 9.59 -0.87
CA ARG A 329 0.45 10.50 -1.24
C ARG A 329 -0.76 10.33 -0.32
N ALA A 330 -1.18 9.09 -0.06
CA ALA A 330 -2.30 8.81 0.82
C ALA A 330 -2.02 9.32 2.25
N ARG A 331 -0.80 9.13 2.77
CA ARG A 331 -0.38 9.66 4.06
C ARG A 331 -0.46 11.19 4.10
N ALA A 332 0.04 11.86 3.08
CA ALA A 332 -0.01 13.31 2.97
C ALA A 332 -1.45 13.85 2.95
N ALA A 333 -2.36 13.17 2.26
CA ALA A 333 -3.79 13.49 2.24
C ALA A 333 -4.48 13.33 3.61
N GLN A 334 -3.96 12.44 4.48
CA GLN A 334 -4.50 12.17 5.80
C GLN A 334 -4.04 13.17 6.86
N GLU A 335 -3.07 14.03 6.58
CA GLU A 335 -2.45 14.90 7.57
C GLU A 335 -2.84 16.37 7.40
N SER A 336 -3.35 16.99 8.47
CA SER A 336 -3.41 18.43 8.63
C SER A 336 -2.12 18.92 9.30
N ARG A 337 -1.49 19.95 8.70
CA ARG A 337 -0.13 20.39 9.03
C ARG A 337 -0.04 21.87 9.42
N ASP A 338 -1.18 22.52 9.62
CA ASP A 338 -1.38 23.96 9.81
C ASP A 338 -1.33 24.43 11.27
N SER A 339 -0.74 23.64 12.15
CA SER A 339 -0.61 23.95 13.57
C SER A 339 0.68 23.37 14.14
N ALA A 340 1.21 24.00 15.21
CA ALA A 340 2.37 23.49 15.93
C ALA A 340 2.17 22.05 16.42
N GLY A 341 3.27 21.32 16.63
CA GLY A 341 3.26 19.94 17.10
C GLY A 341 3.44 18.92 15.98
N LEU A 342 2.92 17.73 16.20
CA LEU A 342 2.84 16.69 15.17
C LEU A 342 1.67 16.96 14.21
N PRO A 343 1.78 16.55 12.93
CA PRO A 343 0.63 16.56 12.03
C PRO A 343 -0.55 15.77 12.62
N LYS A 344 -1.75 16.34 12.54
CA LYS A 344 -2.98 15.66 12.96
C LYS A 344 -3.42 14.74 11.82
N ARG A 345 -3.57 13.45 12.11
CA ARG A 345 -3.92 12.43 11.13
C ARG A 345 -5.37 12.00 11.24
N ASP A 346 -6.02 11.89 10.09
CA ASP A 346 -7.34 11.26 9.93
C ASP A 346 -7.24 10.17 8.86
N ILE A 347 -7.30 8.91 9.28
CA ILE A 347 -7.16 7.73 8.41
C ILE A 347 -8.31 7.59 7.38
N LEU A 348 -9.46 8.18 7.65
CA LEU A 348 -10.60 8.19 6.72
C LEU A 348 -10.44 9.26 5.63
N ALA A 349 -9.49 10.18 5.79
CA ALA A 349 -9.25 11.21 4.78
C ALA A 349 -8.85 10.61 3.43
N SER A 350 -8.06 9.52 3.45
CA SER A 350 -7.62 8.90 2.19
C SER A 350 -7.51 7.38 2.29
N LEU A 351 -7.75 6.71 1.15
CA LEU A 351 -7.51 5.28 0.93
C LEU A 351 -6.47 5.09 -0.17
N ALA A 352 -5.42 4.30 0.10
CA ALA A 352 -4.48 3.82 -0.89
C ALA A 352 -4.99 2.52 -1.54
N VAL A 353 -4.90 2.43 -2.87
CA VAL A 353 -5.21 1.22 -3.66
C VAL A 353 -4.04 0.91 -4.57
N GLN A 354 -3.60 -0.33 -4.59
CA GLN A 354 -2.47 -0.77 -5.43
C GLN A 354 -2.88 -1.97 -6.28
N VAL A 355 -2.72 -1.87 -7.60
CA VAL A 355 -2.94 -2.96 -8.55
C VAL A 355 -1.60 -3.48 -9.04
N HIS A 356 -1.29 -4.72 -8.69
CA HIS A 356 -0.04 -5.40 -8.95
C HIS A 356 -0.15 -6.39 -10.11
N GLY A 357 0.99 -6.75 -10.73
CA GLY A 357 1.09 -7.93 -11.58
C GLY A 357 1.48 -9.16 -10.76
N ASP A 358 1.00 -10.34 -11.18
CA ASP A 358 1.26 -11.61 -10.48
C ASP A 358 2.74 -12.04 -10.47
N ALA A 359 3.50 -11.65 -11.50
CA ALA A 359 4.93 -11.93 -11.57
C ALA A 359 5.77 -10.86 -10.84
N SER A 360 5.33 -9.60 -10.82
CA SER A 360 6.08 -8.51 -10.22
C SER A 360 5.87 -8.41 -8.70
N PHE A 361 4.71 -8.75 -8.19
CA PHE A 361 4.43 -8.70 -6.75
C PHE A 361 5.42 -9.54 -5.92
N PRO A 362 5.65 -10.83 -6.20
CA PRO A 362 6.66 -11.61 -5.48
C PRO A 362 8.09 -11.29 -5.90
N GLY A 363 8.31 -10.78 -7.14
CA GLY A 363 9.65 -10.64 -7.72
C GLY A 363 10.37 -9.32 -7.41
N GLN A 364 9.62 -8.23 -7.15
CA GLN A 364 10.21 -6.90 -6.95
C GLN A 364 10.40 -6.59 -5.46
N GLY A 365 11.65 -6.40 -5.02
CA GLY A 365 11.97 -6.16 -3.60
C GLY A 365 11.28 -4.93 -3.00
N VAL A 366 10.97 -3.91 -3.82
CA VAL A 366 10.23 -2.72 -3.38
C VAL A 366 8.82 -3.04 -2.85
N VAL A 367 8.23 -4.17 -3.25
CA VAL A 367 6.93 -4.64 -2.72
C VAL A 367 7.08 -4.98 -1.24
N ALA A 368 8.04 -5.83 -0.87
CA ALA A 368 8.31 -6.20 0.52
C ALA A 368 8.66 -4.98 1.38
N GLU A 369 9.48 -4.07 0.84
CA GLU A 369 9.80 -2.82 1.53
C GLU A 369 8.55 -1.96 1.76
N THR A 370 7.64 -1.87 0.78
CA THR A 370 6.38 -1.11 0.88
C THR A 370 5.43 -1.75 1.90
N LEU A 371 5.26 -3.07 1.86
CA LEU A 371 4.43 -3.81 2.82
C LEU A 371 4.94 -3.61 4.26
N ASN A 372 6.26 -3.54 4.46
CA ASN A 372 6.83 -3.25 5.77
C ASN A 372 6.46 -1.86 6.31
N LEU A 373 6.10 -0.90 5.45
CA LEU A 373 5.64 0.43 5.88
C LEU A 373 4.22 0.42 6.50
N SER A 374 3.42 -0.61 6.23
CA SER A 374 1.97 -0.64 6.48
C SER A 374 1.55 -0.39 7.93
N GLN A 375 2.35 -0.82 8.92
CA GLN A 375 2.05 -0.63 10.34
C GLN A 375 3.02 0.29 11.08
N LEU A 376 4.06 0.80 10.41
CA LEU A 376 5.02 1.71 11.04
C LEU A 376 4.37 3.08 11.31
N SER A 377 4.53 3.59 12.53
CA SER A 377 3.85 4.81 13.00
C SER A 377 4.07 6.03 12.10
N GLY A 378 5.28 6.15 11.53
CA GLY A 378 5.67 7.24 10.63
C GLY A 378 5.12 7.12 9.20
N TYR A 379 4.61 5.93 8.82
CA TYR A 379 4.31 5.57 7.42
C TYR A 379 2.91 5.03 7.20
N ARG A 380 2.33 4.32 8.16
CA ARG A 380 1.01 3.68 8.04
C ARG A 380 -0.09 4.63 7.59
N VAL A 381 -1.02 4.12 6.75
CA VAL A 381 -2.14 4.87 6.17
C VAL A 381 -3.52 4.31 6.58
N GLY A 382 -3.57 3.46 7.60
CA GLY A 382 -4.82 2.83 8.04
C GLY A 382 -5.37 1.82 7.03
N GLY A 383 -4.46 1.08 6.39
CA GLY A 383 -4.72 0.01 5.45
C GLY A 383 -4.73 0.43 3.98
N THR A 384 -3.98 -0.32 3.18
CA THR A 384 -3.98 -0.29 1.71
C THR A 384 -4.78 -1.48 1.19
N ILE A 385 -5.58 -1.31 0.13
CA ILE A 385 -6.19 -2.43 -0.57
C ILE A 385 -5.30 -2.79 -1.76
N HIS A 386 -4.75 -4.00 -1.72
CA HIS A 386 -3.93 -4.58 -2.76
C HIS A 386 -4.78 -5.46 -3.67
N ILE A 387 -4.60 -5.36 -4.98
CA ILE A 387 -5.25 -6.21 -5.97
C ILE A 387 -4.16 -6.77 -6.88
N ILE A 388 -3.95 -8.07 -6.88
CA ILE A 388 -3.09 -8.71 -7.87
C ILE A 388 -3.95 -9.01 -9.10
N ALA A 389 -3.69 -8.33 -10.21
CA ALA A 389 -4.28 -8.62 -11.52
C ALA A 389 -3.57 -9.86 -12.10
N ASN A 390 -3.94 -11.04 -11.59
CA ASN A 390 -3.25 -12.29 -11.79
C ASN A 390 -3.67 -12.97 -13.08
N ASN A 391 -2.90 -12.79 -14.13
CA ASN A 391 -3.13 -13.47 -15.41
C ASN A 391 -2.29 -14.75 -15.60
N GLN A 392 -1.64 -15.21 -14.54
CA GLN A 392 -0.89 -16.47 -14.45
C GLN A 392 0.30 -16.56 -15.40
N ILE A 393 0.83 -15.44 -15.87
CA ILE A 393 2.01 -15.39 -16.73
C ILE A 393 2.74 -14.06 -16.64
N GLY A 394 4.06 -14.08 -16.47
CA GLY A 394 4.93 -12.90 -16.47
C GLY A 394 5.63 -12.72 -17.82
N PHE A 395 5.10 -11.89 -18.73
CA PHE A 395 5.57 -11.76 -20.10
C PHE A 395 5.49 -13.09 -20.85
N THR A 396 6.54 -13.91 -20.86
CA THR A 396 6.57 -15.29 -21.37
C THR A 396 6.91 -16.32 -20.28
N THR A 397 7.10 -15.87 -19.05
CA THR A 397 7.55 -16.69 -17.91
C THR A 397 6.35 -17.31 -17.20
N ASN A 398 6.35 -18.64 -17.10
CA ASN A 398 5.33 -19.37 -16.35
C ASN A 398 5.48 -19.16 -14.83
N PRO A 399 4.45 -19.38 -14.02
CA PRO A 399 4.51 -19.23 -12.58
C PRO A 399 5.65 -20.01 -11.90
N GLN A 400 5.94 -21.23 -12.37
CA GLN A 400 7.01 -22.09 -11.85
C GLN A 400 8.42 -21.51 -12.01
N ASP A 401 8.62 -20.68 -13.04
CA ASP A 401 9.90 -19.99 -13.31
C ASP A 401 9.91 -18.58 -12.70
N GLY A 402 8.73 -18.06 -12.29
CA GLY A 402 8.55 -16.70 -11.81
C GLY A 402 8.52 -16.54 -10.29
N ARG A 403 8.18 -17.61 -9.55
CA ARG A 403 8.10 -17.59 -8.08
C ARG A 403 8.31 -18.97 -7.45
N SER A 404 8.81 -18.98 -6.21
CA SER A 404 9.02 -20.20 -5.43
C SER A 404 7.80 -20.61 -4.61
N THR A 405 6.80 -19.77 -4.53
CA THR A 405 5.60 -19.97 -3.69
C THR A 405 4.40 -20.46 -4.49
N MET A 406 3.42 -21.03 -3.81
CA MET A 406 2.18 -21.50 -4.42
C MET A 406 1.43 -20.36 -5.11
N TYR A 407 1.21 -19.26 -4.40
CA TYR A 407 0.49 -18.10 -4.89
C TYR A 407 1.43 -16.90 -5.08
N ALA A 408 1.04 -16.02 -5.98
CA ALA A 408 1.73 -14.75 -6.18
C ALA A 408 1.66 -13.85 -4.93
N SER A 409 0.62 -14.02 -4.13
CA SER A 409 0.29 -13.25 -2.92
C SER A 409 1.04 -13.69 -1.66
N ASP A 410 1.72 -14.84 -1.66
CA ASP A 410 2.29 -15.46 -0.44
C ASP A 410 3.28 -14.55 0.33
N LEU A 411 3.90 -13.58 -0.36
CA LEU A 411 4.74 -12.57 0.30
C LEU A 411 3.96 -11.80 1.39
N ALA A 412 2.66 -11.56 1.17
CA ALA A 412 1.82 -10.78 2.09
C ALA A 412 1.55 -11.50 3.43
N LYS A 413 1.70 -12.82 3.48
CA LYS A 413 1.53 -13.62 4.71
C LYS A 413 2.48 -13.19 5.82
N GLY A 414 3.72 -12.86 5.47
CA GLY A 414 4.72 -12.38 6.43
C GLY A 414 4.41 -11.02 7.07
N PHE A 415 3.44 -10.30 6.52
CA PHE A 415 2.97 -8.99 7.02
C PHE A 415 1.58 -9.06 7.65
N GLU A 416 1.06 -10.27 7.90
CA GLU A 416 -0.25 -10.52 8.51
C GLU A 416 -1.42 -9.89 7.73
N ILE A 417 -1.34 -9.88 6.40
CA ILE A 417 -2.36 -9.34 5.52
C ILE A 417 -3.30 -10.47 5.09
N PRO A 418 -4.62 -10.38 5.34
CA PRO A 418 -5.56 -11.38 4.85
C PRO A 418 -5.56 -11.42 3.33
N ILE A 419 -5.59 -12.64 2.77
CA ILE A 419 -5.54 -12.88 1.34
C ILE A 419 -6.82 -13.57 0.90
N VAL A 420 -7.42 -13.08 -0.17
CA VAL A 420 -8.55 -13.72 -0.82
C VAL A 420 -8.28 -13.90 -2.30
N HIS A 421 -8.21 -15.15 -2.73
CA HIS A 421 -8.13 -15.52 -4.13
C HIS A 421 -9.53 -15.60 -4.71
N VAL A 422 -9.78 -14.99 -5.84
CA VAL A 422 -11.09 -15.04 -6.49
C VAL A 422 -10.94 -15.27 -7.99
N ASN A 423 -11.76 -16.21 -8.51
CA ASN A 423 -11.85 -16.47 -9.93
C ASN A 423 -12.46 -15.25 -10.65
N ALA A 424 -11.70 -14.65 -11.57
CA ALA A 424 -12.14 -13.47 -12.30
C ALA A 424 -13.37 -13.71 -13.22
N ASP A 425 -13.75 -14.97 -13.46
CA ASP A 425 -14.94 -15.35 -14.20
C ASP A 425 -16.17 -15.61 -13.31
N ASP A 426 -16.07 -15.31 -11.99
CA ASP A 426 -17.20 -15.27 -11.06
C ASP A 426 -17.50 -13.80 -10.65
N PRO A 427 -18.35 -13.07 -11.39
CA PRO A 427 -18.59 -11.65 -11.14
C PRO A 427 -19.20 -11.36 -9.76
N GLU A 428 -20.11 -12.21 -9.27
CA GLU A 428 -20.75 -12.02 -7.95
C GLU A 428 -19.75 -12.20 -6.80
N ALA A 429 -18.86 -13.18 -6.90
CA ALA A 429 -17.80 -13.40 -5.94
C ALA A 429 -16.82 -12.21 -5.91
N CYS A 430 -16.44 -11.69 -7.06
CA CYS A 430 -15.55 -10.53 -7.14
C CYS A 430 -16.13 -9.30 -6.42
N LEU A 431 -17.44 -9.01 -6.57
CA LEU A 431 -18.11 -7.92 -5.85
C LEU A 431 -18.14 -8.18 -4.33
N ALA A 432 -18.49 -9.40 -3.93
CA ALA A 432 -18.58 -9.77 -2.51
C ALA A 432 -17.22 -9.65 -1.82
N VAL A 433 -16.14 -10.14 -2.44
CA VAL A 433 -14.76 -10.03 -1.94
C VAL A 433 -14.32 -8.58 -1.85
N THR A 434 -14.67 -7.74 -2.81
CA THR A 434 -14.35 -6.31 -2.78
C THR A 434 -15.03 -5.61 -1.60
N ARG A 435 -16.30 -5.91 -1.33
CA ARG A 435 -17.04 -5.38 -0.16
C ARG A 435 -16.42 -5.85 1.16
N LEU A 436 -16.01 -7.12 1.23
CA LEU A 436 -15.28 -7.67 2.38
C LEU A 436 -13.97 -6.91 2.63
N ALA A 437 -13.19 -6.66 1.59
CA ALA A 437 -11.90 -5.95 1.69
C ALA A 437 -12.06 -4.52 2.24
N VAL A 438 -13.03 -3.77 1.73
CA VAL A 438 -13.34 -2.42 2.23
C VAL A 438 -13.80 -2.47 3.69
N ALA A 439 -14.70 -3.40 4.04
CA ALA A 439 -15.22 -3.54 5.40
C ALA A 439 -14.12 -3.93 6.41
N TYR A 440 -13.21 -4.83 6.04
CA TYR A 440 -12.05 -5.21 6.86
C TYR A 440 -11.13 -4.01 7.12
N ARG A 441 -10.75 -3.32 6.07
CA ARG A 441 -9.91 -2.11 6.15
C ARG A 441 -10.55 -1.05 7.05
N GLN A 442 -11.85 -0.80 6.91
CA GLN A 442 -12.55 0.18 7.73
C GLN A 442 -12.59 -0.21 9.21
N LYS A 443 -12.76 -1.50 9.49
CA LYS A 443 -12.83 -1.99 10.88
C LYS A 443 -11.47 -2.00 11.57
N PHE A 444 -10.43 -2.49 10.89
CA PHE A 444 -9.14 -2.78 11.52
C PHE A 444 -8.04 -1.76 11.17
N GLY A 445 -8.23 -0.94 10.15
CA GLY A 445 -7.19 -0.01 9.71
C GLY A 445 -5.91 -0.69 9.23
N LYS A 446 -6.06 -1.89 8.63
CA LYS A 446 -4.98 -2.73 8.11
C LYS A 446 -5.15 -3.01 6.63
N ASP A 447 -4.08 -3.47 6.00
CA ASP A 447 -4.04 -3.84 4.59
C ASP A 447 -4.90 -5.09 4.32
N PHE A 448 -5.36 -5.23 3.08
CA PHE A 448 -6.10 -6.37 2.58
C PHE A 448 -5.68 -6.69 1.16
N LEU A 449 -5.58 -7.97 0.80
CA LEU A 449 -5.15 -8.39 -0.52
C LEU A 449 -6.21 -9.24 -1.23
N ILE A 450 -6.54 -8.84 -2.46
CA ILE A 450 -7.38 -9.58 -3.40
C ILE A 450 -6.47 -10.11 -4.51
N ASP A 451 -6.37 -11.42 -4.66
CA ASP A 451 -5.74 -12.06 -5.80
C ASP A 451 -6.81 -12.40 -6.85
N LEU A 452 -6.95 -11.52 -7.85
CA LEU A 452 -7.94 -11.65 -8.93
C LEU A 452 -7.37 -12.55 -10.02
N VAL A 453 -7.71 -13.83 -9.95
CA VAL A 453 -7.14 -14.88 -10.81
C VAL A 453 -7.92 -14.99 -12.11
N GLY A 454 -7.24 -14.68 -13.20
CA GLY A 454 -7.80 -14.78 -14.56
C GLY A 454 -6.77 -15.33 -15.55
N TYR A 455 -6.77 -14.79 -16.74
CA TYR A 455 -5.84 -15.14 -17.80
C TYR A 455 -5.54 -13.91 -18.67
N ARG A 456 -4.62 -14.02 -19.61
CA ARG A 456 -4.28 -12.98 -20.58
C ARG A 456 -4.68 -13.43 -21.96
N ARG A 457 -5.65 -12.75 -22.61
CA ARG A 457 -6.17 -13.17 -23.91
C ARG A 457 -5.21 -12.90 -25.06
N LEU A 458 -4.52 -11.78 -25.05
CA LEU A 458 -3.55 -11.37 -26.08
C LEU A 458 -2.10 -11.61 -25.59
N GLY A 459 -1.10 -11.27 -26.40
CA GLY A 459 0.31 -11.28 -25.98
C GLY A 459 0.57 -10.35 -24.80
N HIS A 460 1.84 -10.26 -24.36
CA HIS A 460 2.21 -9.26 -23.35
C HIS A 460 1.84 -7.86 -23.83
N ASN A 461 2.12 -7.59 -25.10
CA ASN A 461 1.52 -6.51 -25.86
C ASN A 461 0.90 -7.06 -27.16
N GLU A 462 0.15 -6.23 -27.88
CA GLU A 462 -0.67 -6.62 -29.02
C GLU A 462 0.11 -6.93 -30.30
N GLN A 463 1.43 -6.74 -30.28
CA GLN A 463 2.34 -7.04 -31.41
C GLN A 463 2.96 -8.44 -31.31
N GLU A 464 2.76 -9.13 -30.19
CA GLU A 464 3.37 -10.42 -29.93
C GLU A 464 2.42 -11.58 -30.20
N GLU A 465 2.96 -12.71 -30.64
CA GLU A 465 2.25 -13.99 -30.81
C GLU A 465 2.53 -14.90 -29.58
N PRO A 466 1.64 -14.94 -28.61
CA PRO A 466 1.88 -15.63 -27.35
C PRO A 466 1.85 -17.17 -27.48
N SER A 467 1.28 -17.71 -28.53
CA SER A 467 1.26 -19.18 -28.77
C SER A 467 2.64 -19.75 -29.04
N PHE A 468 3.64 -18.93 -29.34
CA PHE A 468 5.02 -19.42 -29.51
C PHE A 468 5.62 -19.97 -28.23
N THR A 469 5.20 -19.46 -27.08
CA THR A 469 5.70 -19.88 -25.75
C THR A 469 4.68 -20.69 -24.95
N GLN A 470 3.37 -20.37 -25.07
CA GLN A 470 2.29 -21.07 -24.34
C GLN A 470 1.20 -21.61 -25.30
N PRO A 471 1.53 -22.55 -26.20
CA PRO A 471 0.60 -23.00 -27.27
C PRO A 471 -0.69 -23.64 -26.73
N GLN A 472 -0.61 -24.45 -25.68
CA GLN A 472 -1.78 -25.15 -25.13
C GLN A 472 -2.73 -24.18 -24.41
N MET A 473 -2.20 -23.20 -23.65
CA MET A 473 -3.00 -22.17 -22.97
C MET A 473 -3.75 -21.33 -24.00
N TYR A 474 -3.07 -20.85 -25.03
CA TYR A 474 -3.68 -19.99 -26.05
C TYR A 474 -4.63 -20.74 -26.99
N GLU A 475 -4.48 -22.04 -27.16
CA GLU A 475 -5.50 -22.88 -27.85
C GLU A 475 -6.81 -22.88 -27.04
N LYS A 476 -6.76 -23.06 -25.73
CA LYS A 476 -7.95 -22.95 -24.87
C LYS A 476 -8.53 -21.54 -24.89
N ILE A 477 -7.70 -20.50 -24.77
CA ILE A 477 -8.14 -19.10 -24.77
C ILE A 477 -8.90 -18.73 -26.04
N ARG A 478 -8.45 -19.20 -27.21
CA ARG A 478 -9.14 -18.94 -28.48
C ARG A 478 -10.57 -19.46 -28.50
N GLN A 479 -10.83 -20.59 -27.85
CA GLN A 479 -12.15 -21.22 -27.76
C GLN A 479 -12.97 -20.71 -26.55
N PHE A 480 -12.33 -20.00 -25.61
CA PHE A 480 -12.97 -19.56 -24.36
C PHE A 480 -13.81 -18.30 -24.61
N PRO A 481 -15.10 -18.29 -24.24
CA PRO A 481 -15.95 -17.13 -24.44
C PRO A 481 -15.52 -15.95 -23.56
N ARG A 482 -15.77 -14.73 -24.04
CA ARG A 482 -15.50 -13.50 -23.28
C ARG A 482 -16.47 -13.39 -22.10
N LEU A 483 -16.00 -12.81 -21.01
CA LEU A 483 -16.77 -12.74 -19.77
C LEU A 483 -18.10 -11.99 -19.93
N ALA A 484 -18.13 -10.87 -20.69
CA ALA A 484 -19.36 -10.14 -20.97
C ALA A 484 -20.43 -11.02 -21.65
N VAL A 485 -20.02 -11.89 -22.58
CA VAL A 485 -20.92 -12.84 -23.24
C VAL A 485 -21.42 -13.93 -22.29
N LYS A 486 -20.51 -14.50 -21.45
CA LYS A 486 -20.87 -15.50 -20.44
C LYS A 486 -21.89 -14.92 -19.46
N TRP A 487 -21.59 -13.74 -18.92
CA TRP A 487 -22.44 -13.09 -17.93
C TRP A 487 -23.78 -12.67 -18.50
N GLY A 488 -23.81 -12.09 -19.71
CA GLY A 488 -25.05 -11.78 -20.42
C GLY A 488 -25.95 -13.02 -20.62
N SER A 489 -25.36 -14.15 -21.06
CA SER A 489 -26.08 -15.41 -21.23
C SER A 489 -26.62 -15.94 -19.90
N GLU A 490 -25.90 -15.76 -18.81
CA GLU A 490 -26.34 -16.17 -17.47
C GLU A 490 -27.52 -15.32 -17.00
N LEU A 491 -27.49 -13.99 -17.22
CA LEU A 491 -28.59 -13.10 -16.83
C LEU A 491 -29.87 -13.39 -17.67
N VAL A 492 -29.72 -13.77 -18.92
CA VAL A 492 -30.85 -14.20 -19.77
C VAL A 492 -31.43 -15.50 -19.21
N LYS A 493 -30.62 -16.49 -18.85
CA LYS A 493 -31.10 -17.75 -18.22
C LYS A 493 -31.83 -17.51 -16.90
N ARG A 494 -31.37 -16.52 -16.12
CA ARG A 494 -32.01 -16.11 -14.85
C ARG A 494 -33.29 -15.29 -15.08
N GLY A 495 -33.62 -14.91 -16.31
CA GLY A 495 -34.77 -14.08 -16.64
C GLY A 495 -34.63 -12.61 -16.24
N LEU A 496 -33.43 -12.16 -15.96
CA LEU A 496 -33.15 -10.76 -15.59
C LEU A 496 -33.07 -9.84 -16.81
N LEU A 497 -32.70 -10.38 -17.97
CA LEU A 497 -32.58 -9.68 -19.25
C LEU A 497 -33.01 -10.61 -20.38
N THR A 498 -33.27 -10.01 -21.55
CA THR A 498 -33.51 -10.71 -22.83
C THR A 498 -32.23 -10.65 -23.70
N GLU A 499 -32.11 -11.54 -24.68
CA GLU A 499 -31.04 -11.50 -25.70
C GLU A 499 -31.04 -10.18 -26.47
N ALA A 500 -32.22 -9.62 -26.73
CA ALA A 500 -32.35 -8.34 -27.42
C ALA A 500 -31.76 -7.17 -26.59
N GLU A 501 -32.00 -7.17 -25.29
CA GLU A 501 -31.43 -6.15 -24.39
C GLU A 501 -29.89 -6.28 -24.26
N THR A 502 -29.34 -7.49 -24.13
CA THR A 502 -27.89 -7.70 -24.10
C THR A 502 -27.22 -7.24 -25.40
N LYS A 503 -27.86 -7.51 -26.56
CA LYS A 503 -27.36 -7.04 -27.85
C LYS A 503 -27.43 -5.51 -27.95
N ALA A 504 -28.52 -4.89 -27.50
CA ALA A 504 -28.70 -3.45 -27.52
C ALA A 504 -27.62 -2.71 -26.68
N LEU A 505 -27.22 -3.27 -25.55
CA LEU A 505 -26.09 -2.74 -24.75
C LEU A 505 -24.80 -2.70 -25.58
N THR A 506 -24.46 -3.79 -26.24
CA THR A 506 -23.24 -3.87 -27.07
C THR A 506 -23.32 -2.87 -28.22
N ASP A 507 -24.41 -2.85 -28.97
CA ASP A 507 -24.63 -1.95 -30.13
C ASP A 507 -24.50 -0.46 -29.69
N ALA A 508 -25.02 -0.12 -28.51
CA ALA A 508 -24.95 1.24 -27.99
C ALA A 508 -23.50 1.66 -27.62
N VAL A 509 -22.69 0.75 -27.08
CA VAL A 509 -21.27 1.02 -26.80
C VAL A 509 -20.49 1.20 -28.10
N TRP A 510 -20.66 0.29 -29.07
CA TRP A 510 -20.01 0.38 -30.36
C TRP A 510 -20.31 1.71 -31.06
N LYS A 511 -21.55 2.14 -31.06
CA LYS A 511 -21.92 3.44 -31.62
C LYS A 511 -21.19 4.60 -30.96
N ARG A 512 -21.11 4.60 -29.62
CA ARG A 512 -20.37 5.65 -28.88
C ARG A 512 -18.86 5.65 -29.25
N LEU A 513 -18.27 4.47 -29.47
CA LEU A 513 -16.87 4.34 -29.86
C LEU A 513 -16.62 4.84 -31.27
N GLU A 514 -17.52 4.54 -32.24
CA GLU A 514 -17.44 5.09 -33.61
C GLU A 514 -17.58 6.62 -33.63
N ASP A 515 -18.56 7.15 -32.91
CA ASP A 515 -18.74 8.60 -32.77
C ASP A 515 -17.51 9.28 -32.13
N ALA A 516 -16.90 8.65 -31.12
CA ALA A 516 -15.68 9.14 -30.47
C ALA A 516 -14.47 9.09 -31.40
N LYS A 517 -14.33 8.03 -32.20
CA LYS A 517 -13.29 7.90 -33.21
C LYS A 517 -13.33 9.04 -34.22
N GLU A 518 -14.53 9.36 -34.76
CA GLU A 518 -14.68 10.47 -35.70
C GLU A 518 -14.22 11.81 -35.10
N ARG A 519 -14.50 12.04 -33.79
CA ARG A 519 -14.05 13.26 -33.10
C ARG A 519 -12.55 13.22 -32.86
N ALA A 520 -12.00 12.11 -32.35
CA ALA A 520 -10.57 11.94 -32.07
C ALA A 520 -9.70 12.17 -33.33
N LEU A 521 -10.13 11.65 -34.50
CA LEU A 521 -9.41 11.85 -35.76
C LEU A 521 -9.41 13.33 -36.23
N LYS A 522 -10.42 14.12 -35.82
CA LYS A 522 -10.48 15.56 -36.11
C LYS A 522 -9.58 16.37 -35.13
N THR A 523 -9.55 15.98 -33.86
CA THR A 523 -8.73 16.62 -32.81
C THR A 523 -7.24 16.36 -33.06
N GLY A 524 -6.91 15.15 -33.55
CA GLY A 524 -5.51 14.71 -33.76
C GLY A 524 -4.78 14.41 -32.46
N TYR A 525 -3.51 14.03 -32.58
CA TYR A 525 -2.66 13.68 -31.42
C TYR A 525 -2.45 14.92 -30.53
N PRO A 526 -2.63 14.82 -29.22
CA PRO A 526 -2.42 15.95 -28.30
C PRO A 526 -0.99 16.48 -28.42
N LYS A 527 -0.84 17.74 -28.78
CA LYS A 527 0.47 18.40 -28.76
C LYS A 527 0.83 18.67 -27.31
N HIS A 528 2.06 18.34 -26.95
CA HIS A 528 2.62 18.75 -25.67
C HIS A 528 2.78 20.27 -25.69
N GLU A 529 2.16 20.96 -24.75
CA GLU A 529 2.42 22.39 -24.59
C GLU A 529 3.73 22.53 -23.80
N ASP A 530 4.71 23.18 -24.40
CA ASP A 530 5.91 23.62 -23.67
C ASP A 530 5.47 24.64 -22.61
N HIS A 531 5.42 24.19 -21.37
CA HIS A 531 5.26 25.14 -20.25
C HIS A 531 6.56 25.92 -20.12
N PRO A 532 6.55 27.23 -20.43
CA PRO A 532 7.74 28.05 -20.28
C PRO A 532 8.22 27.94 -18.82
N HIS A 533 9.48 27.59 -18.64
CA HIS A 533 10.12 27.69 -17.34
C HIS A 533 10.02 29.15 -16.91
N THR A 534 9.12 29.46 -15.98
CA THR A 534 9.18 30.73 -15.27
C THR A 534 10.47 30.71 -14.47
N GLU A 535 11.50 31.32 -15.02
CA GLU A 535 12.72 31.61 -14.26
C GLU A 535 12.37 32.64 -13.20
N SER A 536 11.83 32.20 -12.09
CA SER A 536 11.85 32.98 -10.87
C SER A 536 13.33 33.08 -10.48
N ASP A 537 13.84 34.29 -10.28
CA ASP A 537 15.21 34.46 -9.78
C ASP A 537 15.27 33.91 -8.33
N PRO A 538 15.78 32.67 -8.12
CA PRO A 538 15.79 32.07 -6.80
C PRO A 538 16.75 32.78 -5.84
N TRP A 539 17.54 33.75 -6.35
CA TRP A 539 18.50 34.53 -5.57
C TRP A 539 17.85 35.70 -4.84
N GLN A 540 16.65 36.12 -5.22
CA GLN A 540 15.93 37.25 -4.60
C GLN A 540 15.09 36.86 -3.36
N VAL A 541 15.18 35.63 -2.89
CA VAL A 541 14.42 35.14 -1.73
C VAL A 541 15.12 35.61 -0.44
N ALA A 542 14.38 36.31 0.40
CA ALA A 542 14.86 36.70 1.74
C ALA A 542 14.95 35.48 2.66
N THR A 543 16.15 35.16 3.14
CA THR A 543 16.42 34.02 4.02
C THR A 543 16.95 34.43 5.39
N ALA A 544 17.21 35.72 5.59
CA ALA A 544 17.68 36.24 6.87
C ALA A 544 16.58 36.17 7.94
N VAL A 545 17.01 36.03 9.18
CA VAL A 545 16.15 36.04 10.39
C VAL A 545 16.75 37.04 11.37
N PRO A 546 15.95 37.90 12.04
CA PRO A 546 16.46 38.84 13.04
C PRO A 546 17.23 38.12 14.16
N ALA A 547 18.33 38.72 14.57
CA ALA A 547 19.21 38.13 15.59
C ALA A 547 18.45 37.88 16.94
N GLU A 548 17.62 38.81 17.34
CA GLU A 548 16.80 38.66 18.58
C GLU A 548 15.85 37.46 18.50
N GLN A 549 15.24 37.23 17.32
CA GLN A 549 14.39 36.05 17.08
C GLN A 549 15.20 34.76 17.17
N LEU A 550 16.39 34.70 16.55
CA LEU A 550 17.27 33.55 16.63
C LEU A 550 17.73 33.25 18.05
N GLN A 551 18.05 34.31 18.84
CA GLN A 551 18.44 34.16 20.25
C GLN A 551 17.27 33.61 21.09
N ALA A 552 16.07 34.15 20.94
CA ALA A 552 14.89 33.67 21.66
C ALA A 552 14.56 32.20 21.27
N THR A 553 14.59 31.88 20.00
CA THR A 553 14.37 30.51 19.49
C THR A 553 15.46 29.57 20.01
N ASN A 554 16.72 30.00 20.01
CA ASN A 554 17.84 29.21 20.55
C ASN A 554 17.66 28.90 22.03
N ALA A 555 17.27 29.88 22.83
CA ALA A 555 17.03 29.71 24.25
C ALA A 555 15.92 28.66 24.50
N PHE A 556 14.83 28.74 23.75
CA PHE A 556 13.74 27.78 23.83
C PHE A 556 14.15 26.37 23.43
N LEU A 557 14.80 26.19 22.28
CA LEU A 557 15.20 24.89 21.76
C LEU A 557 16.17 24.11 22.65
N ASN A 558 16.93 24.82 23.49
CA ASN A 558 17.93 24.20 24.37
C ASN A 558 17.52 24.23 25.86
N ALA A 559 16.27 24.63 26.18
CA ALA A 559 15.69 24.51 27.50
C ALA A 559 15.17 23.08 27.74
N VAL A 560 15.53 22.50 28.87
CA VAL A 560 15.00 21.21 29.30
C VAL A 560 13.67 21.47 30.03
N PRO A 561 12.57 20.78 29.66
CA PRO A 561 11.27 20.95 30.31
C PRO A 561 11.35 20.60 31.81
N GLU A 562 10.53 21.26 32.62
CA GLU A 562 10.31 20.86 34.00
C GLU A 562 9.81 19.41 34.04
N ASN A 563 10.31 18.65 35.00
CA ASN A 563 10.00 17.22 35.16
C ASN A 563 10.47 16.29 34.05
N PHE A 564 11.41 16.72 33.20
CA PHE A 564 12.07 15.87 32.19
C PHE A 564 13.54 15.63 32.59
N ALA A 565 13.89 14.36 32.78
CA ALA A 565 15.24 13.98 33.15
C ALA A 565 16.07 13.63 31.91
N ILE A 566 16.87 14.58 31.45
CA ILE A 566 17.76 14.37 30.30
C ILE A 566 19.06 13.70 30.72
N ASP A 567 19.69 12.95 29.79
CA ASP A 567 21.03 12.40 30.01
C ASP A 567 22.08 13.51 30.20
N GLY A 568 22.88 13.41 31.26
CA GLY A 568 23.82 14.47 31.66
C GLY A 568 24.98 14.67 30.66
N LYS A 569 25.35 13.65 29.85
CA LYS A 569 26.35 13.81 28.77
C LYS A 569 25.73 14.58 27.60
N LEU A 570 24.47 14.27 27.25
CA LEU A 570 23.73 15.01 26.23
C LEU A 570 23.60 16.48 26.62
N GLU A 571 23.22 16.76 27.85
CA GLU A 571 23.08 18.13 28.33
C GLU A 571 24.40 18.91 28.26
N LYS A 572 25.49 18.35 28.78
CA LYS A 572 26.80 19.01 28.77
C LYS A 572 27.40 19.12 27.37
N ALA A 573 27.38 18.04 26.59
CA ALA A 573 28.09 17.96 25.31
C ALA A 573 27.36 18.73 24.18
N PHE A 574 26.05 18.76 24.21
CA PHE A 574 25.25 19.35 23.12
C PHE A 574 24.53 20.63 23.56
N LEU A 575 23.66 20.57 24.56
CA LEU A 575 22.83 21.71 24.91
C LEU A 575 23.67 22.87 25.51
N GLY A 576 24.64 22.56 26.36
CA GLY A 576 25.54 23.56 26.95
C GLY A 576 26.26 24.40 25.90
N GLY A 577 26.75 23.75 24.84
CA GLY A 577 27.43 24.45 23.73
C GLY A 577 26.48 25.25 22.83
N ARG A 578 25.24 24.80 22.67
CA ARG A 578 24.23 25.51 21.85
C ARG A 578 23.65 26.73 22.57
N ARG A 579 23.51 26.67 23.90
CA ARG A 579 23.00 27.77 24.72
C ARG A 579 23.82 29.06 24.57
N THR A 580 25.15 28.96 24.46
CA THR A 580 26.07 30.11 24.39
C THR A 580 26.57 30.43 22.97
N ALA A 581 26.12 29.68 21.96
CA ALA A 581 26.66 29.85 20.61
C ALA A 581 26.28 31.19 19.95
N LEU A 582 25.10 31.74 20.22
CA LEU A 582 24.67 33.04 19.65
C LEU A 582 25.09 34.25 20.50
N ASP A 583 25.72 34.05 21.65
CA ASP A 583 26.26 35.11 22.52
C ASP A 583 27.71 35.49 22.18
N GLY A 584 28.26 34.87 21.11
CA GLY A 584 29.62 35.12 20.62
C GLY A 584 30.71 34.29 21.33
N GLU A 585 30.38 33.49 22.35
CA GLU A 585 31.35 32.63 23.03
C GLU A 585 31.74 31.40 22.18
N ARG A 586 30.83 30.91 21.38
CA ARG A 586 31.04 29.74 20.52
C ARG A 586 30.42 29.94 19.14
N LYS A 587 30.96 29.25 18.15
CA LYS A 587 30.42 29.23 16.81
C LYS A 587 29.23 28.25 16.68
N VAL A 588 28.29 28.59 15.81
CA VAL A 588 27.14 27.75 15.45
C VAL A 588 27.61 26.60 14.54
N VAL A 589 27.55 25.37 15.02
CA VAL A 589 27.90 24.16 14.28
C VAL A 589 26.77 23.71 13.37
N TRP A 590 27.05 22.81 12.41
CA TRP A 590 26.14 22.39 11.36
C TRP A 590 24.71 22.01 11.82
N ALA A 591 24.60 21.05 12.72
CA ALA A 591 23.31 20.59 13.23
C ALA A 591 22.59 21.62 14.13
N HIS A 592 23.32 22.59 14.69
CA HIS A 592 22.72 23.70 15.40
C HIS A 592 22.08 24.71 14.41
N ALA A 593 22.78 25.02 13.32
CA ALA A 593 22.23 25.84 12.24
C ALA A 593 21.02 25.18 11.58
N GLU A 594 21.03 23.86 11.42
CA GLU A 594 19.88 23.08 10.96
C GLU A 594 18.67 23.24 11.91
N ALA A 595 18.89 23.10 13.22
CA ALA A 595 17.83 23.25 14.21
C ALA A 595 17.21 24.67 14.21
N LEU A 596 18.04 25.72 14.09
CA LEU A 596 17.58 27.11 13.97
C LEU A 596 16.83 27.34 12.66
N ALA A 597 17.30 26.75 11.55
CA ALA A 597 16.61 26.85 10.26
C ALA A 597 15.20 26.21 10.33
N TYR A 598 15.10 25.01 10.84
CA TYR A 598 13.79 24.33 10.99
C TYR A 598 12.84 25.11 11.89
N ALA A 599 13.31 25.61 13.02
CA ALA A 599 12.50 26.42 13.91
C ALA A 599 11.93 27.66 13.20
N SER A 600 12.80 28.44 12.54
CA SER A 600 12.37 29.63 11.81
C SER A 600 11.43 29.32 10.62
N ILE A 601 11.61 28.17 9.94
CA ILE A 601 10.71 27.70 8.87
C ILE A 601 9.32 27.36 9.42
N LEU A 602 9.24 26.74 10.62
CA LEU A 602 7.95 26.47 11.31
C LEU A 602 7.26 27.75 11.74
N GLU A 603 8.01 28.75 12.20
CA GLU A 603 7.50 30.08 12.56
C GLU A 603 7.00 30.85 11.31
N ASP A 604 7.63 30.67 10.14
CA ASP A 604 7.16 31.19 8.84
C ASP A 604 5.86 30.48 8.38
N GLY A 605 5.51 29.32 8.92
CA GLY A 605 4.30 28.59 8.60
C GLY A 605 4.48 27.49 7.57
N THR A 606 5.72 27.05 7.29
CA THR A 606 5.99 25.91 6.42
C THR A 606 6.11 24.63 7.26
N PRO A 607 5.27 23.61 7.01
CA PRO A 607 5.40 22.31 7.66
C PRO A 607 6.67 21.58 7.25
N ILE A 608 7.18 20.76 8.16
CA ILE A 608 8.41 19.98 7.92
C ILE A 608 8.15 18.51 8.18
N ARG A 609 8.59 17.67 7.26
CA ARG A 609 8.70 16.22 7.43
C ARG A 609 10.14 15.80 7.17
N LEU A 610 10.82 15.32 8.21
CA LEU A 610 12.21 14.86 8.16
C LEU A 610 12.24 13.37 8.49
N THR A 611 12.73 12.56 7.57
CA THR A 611 12.83 11.10 7.71
C THR A 611 14.20 10.59 7.32
N GLY A 612 14.49 9.38 7.72
CA GLY A 612 15.76 8.68 7.43
C GLY A 612 16.13 7.73 8.55
N GLN A 613 17.13 6.90 8.30
CA GLN A 613 17.65 5.98 9.31
C GLN A 613 18.36 6.78 10.42
N ASP A 614 17.99 6.54 11.68
CA ASP A 614 18.52 7.24 12.86
C ASP A 614 18.37 8.78 12.86
N THR A 615 17.44 9.31 12.07
CA THR A 615 17.31 10.75 11.80
C THR A 615 17.01 11.58 13.05
N GLN A 616 16.27 11.05 14.02
CA GLN A 616 15.96 11.76 15.28
C GLN A 616 17.20 12.15 16.06
N ARG A 617 18.22 11.30 16.08
CA ARG A 617 19.52 11.54 16.72
C ARG A 617 20.55 12.09 15.72
N GLY A 618 20.44 11.68 14.46
CA GLY A 618 21.44 11.77 13.41
C GLY A 618 22.44 10.61 13.48
N THR A 619 22.82 10.05 12.31
CA THR A 619 23.78 8.93 12.20
C THR A 619 25.08 9.22 12.95
N PHE A 620 25.57 10.45 12.88
CA PHE A 620 26.82 10.89 13.53
C PHE A 620 26.57 11.55 14.90
N THR A 621 25.45 11.26 15.55
CA THR A 621 25.11 11.85 16.86
C THR A 621 25.04 13.39 16.83
N GLN A 622 24.79 13.97 15.68
CA GLN A 622 24.90 15.43 15.45
C GLN A 622 23.60 16.17 15.73
N ARG A 623 22.43 15.61 15.38
CA ARG A 623 21.15 16.32 15.40
C ARG A 623 20.53 16.43 16.77
N GLN A 624 20.35 15.33 17.48
CA GLN A 624 19.77 15.28 18.82
C GLN A 624 18.46 16.09 18.93
N MET A 625 17.53 15.85 18.00
CA MET A 625 16.29 16.60 17.92
C MET A 625 15.19 16.03 18.81
N VAL A 626 15.22 14.71 19.04
CA VAL A 626 14.31 14.03 19.96
C VAL A 626 15.11 13.53 21.17
N TRP A 627 14.71 13.96 22.36
CA TRP A 627 15.30 13.55 23.61
C TRP A 627 14.46 12.50 24.29
N HIS A 628 15.06 11.67 25.12
CA HIS A 628 14.37 10.65 25.90
C HIS A 628 14.60 10.88 27.38
N ASP A 629 13.53 10.85 28.17
CA ASP A 629 13.58 10.94 29.62
C ASP A 629 14.18 9.66 30.19
N ILE A 630 15.27 9.79 30.94
CA ILE A 630 16.02 8.64 31.48
C ILE A 630 15.27 7.90 32.59
N LYS A 631 14.16 8.46 33.14
CA LYS A 631 13.36 7.84 34.20
C LYS A 631 12.17 7.05 33.67
N ASN A 632 11.57 7.50 32.58
CA ASN A 632 10.29 6.94 32.09
C ASN A 632 10.27 6.66 30.57
N GLY A 633 11.35 6.96 29.85
CA GLY A 633 11.48 6.72 28.40
C GLY A 633 10.65 7.63 27.50
N LYS A 634 9.91 8.61 28.02
CA LYS A 634 9.11 9.52 27.19
C LYS A 634 10.00 10.36 26.30
N SER A 635 9.57 10.56 25.05
CA SER A 635 10.26 11.39 24.08
C SER A 635 9.79 12.83 24.12
N TYR A 636 10.70 13.76 23.82
CA TYR A 636 10.42 15.19 23.69
C TYR A 636 11.18 15.77 22.49
N CYS A 637 10.49 16.60 21.71
CA CYS A 637 11.07 17.34 20.59
C CYS A 637 10.74 18.83 20.75
N ALA A 638 11.72 19.64 21.10
CA ALA A 638 11.51 21.07 21.40
C ALA A 638 10.85 21.83 20.24
N HIS A 639 11.18 21.52 18.98
CA HIS A 639 10.59 22.16 17.80
C HIS A 639 9.07 21.98 17.70
N GLN A 640 8.52 20.88 18.22
CA GLN A 640 7.08 20.63 18.22
C GLN A 640 6.33 21.49 19.26
N HIS A 641 7.05 22.12 20.17
CA HIS A 641 6.52 22.94 21.25
C HIS A 641 6.88 24.43 21.10
N LEU A 642 7.45 24.84 19.96
CA LEU A 642 7.79 26.24 19.70
C LEU A 642 6.53 27.12 19.83
N PRO A 643 6.57 28.19 20.68
CA PRO A 643 5.40 29.02 20.92
C PRO A 643 4.86 29.74 19.68
N ASN A 644 5.75 30.11 18.77
CA ASN A 644 5.43 30.88 17.56
C ASN A 644 5.30 30.01 16.30
N ALA A 645 5.42 28.68 16.42
CA ALA A 645 5.27 27.80 15.27
C ALA A 645 3.82 27.81 14.75
N LYS A 646 3.68 28.01 13.44
CA LYS A 646 2.42 28.05 12.70
C LYS A 646 2.18 26.76 11.91
N ALA A 647 3.12 25.84 11.94
CA ALA A 647 3.07 24.59 11.18
C ALA A 647 3.66 23.41 11.96
N SER A 648 3.35 22.20 11.53
CA SER A 648 3.75 20.98 12.21
C SER A 648 5.13 20.49 11.80
N LEU A 649 5.77 19.73 12.69
CA LEU A 649 7.02 19.01 12.44
C LEU A 649 6.84 17.51 12.72
N ALA A 650 7.17 16.69 11.74
CA ALA A 650 7.36 15.25 11.89
C ALA A 650 8.85 14.90 11.73
N VAL A 651 9.45 14.27 12.73
CA VAL A 651 10.83 13.73 12.68
C VAL A 651 10.76 12.25 12.95
N ILE A 652 11.12 11.43 11.96
CA ILE A 652 10.79 10.00 11.94
C ILE A 652 12.03 9.19 11.58
N ASN A 653 12.39 8.23 12.44
CA ASN A 653 13.34 7.20 12.05
C ASN A 653 12.65 6.25 11.05
N SER A 654 13.22 6.12 9.87
CA SER A 654 12.74 5.20 8.84
C SER A 654 13.18 3.76 9.13
N PRO A 655 12.50 2.75 8.54
CA PRO A 655 13.10 1.41 8.47
C PRO A 655 14.39 1.45 7.64
N LEU A 656 15.18 0.37 7.71
CA LEU A 656 16.39 0.16 6.89
C LEU A 656 15.98 -0.18 5.45
N SER A 657 15.56 0.85 4.72
CA SER A 657 15.12 0.78 3.33
C SER A 657 15.38 2.15 2.69
N GLU A 658 16.09 2.17 1.59
CA GLU A 658 16.29 3.38 0.79
C GLU A 658 15.19 3.54 -0.24
N THR A 659 14.84 2.47 -0.96
CA THR A 659 13.90 2.50 -2.09
C THR A 659 12.51 2.89 -1.67
N ALA A 660 11.89 2.13 -0.76
CA ALA A 660 10.51 2.44 -0.35
C ALA A 660 10.44 3.71 0.50
N ALA A 661 11.43 3.97 1.35
CA ALA A 661 11.45 5.19 2.16
C ALA A 661 11.53 6.45 1.30
N LEU A 662 12.46 6.51 0.34
CA LEU A 662 12.58 7.66 -0.57
C LEU A 662 11.39 7.76 -1.52
N GLY A 663 10.87 6.63 -2.01
CA GLY A 663 9.66 6.59 -2.84
C GLY A 663 8.43 7.12 -2.12
N PHE A 664 8.29 6.80 -0.83
CA PHE A 664 7.24 7.35 0.02
C PHE A 664 7.37 8.87 0.17
N GLU A 665 8.56 9.37 0.49
CA GLU A 665 8.80 10.81 0.67
C GLU A 665 8.62 11.59 -0.66
N TYR A 666 8.98 10.99 -1.79
CA TYR A 666 8.62 11.53 -3.10
C TYR A 666 7.10 11.69 -3.23
N GLY A 667 6.34 10.61 -3.02
CA GLY A 667 4.88 10.63 -3.10
C GLY A 667 4.26 11.65 -2.14
N TYR A 668 4.77 11.70 -0.90
CA TYR A 668 4.35 12.68 0.10
C TYR A 668 4.60 14.13 -0.38
N SER A 669 5.79 14.41 -0.92
CA SER A 669 6.16 15.76 -1.39
C SER A 669 5.31 16.24 -2.56
N VAL A 670 4.95 15.34 -3.48
CA VAL A 670 4.10 15.67 -4.64
C VAL A 670 2.66 15.97 -4.21
N HIS A 671 2.16 15.33 -3.16
CA HIS A 671 0.79 15.57 -2.68
C HIS A 671 0.71 16.74 -1.68
N ALA A 672 1.67 16.86 -0.80
CA ALA A 672 1.73 17.90 0.24
C ALA A 672 2.47 19.15 -0.24
N GLU A 673 1.93 19.80 -1.27
CA GLU A 673 2.50 21.05 -1.80
C GLU A 673 2.73 22.08 -0.69
N GLY A 674 3.93 22.69 -0.66
CA GLY A 674 4.31 23.65 0.37
C GLY A 674 4.78 23.03 1.70
N THR A 675 5.01 21.73 1.76
CA THR A 675 5.68 21.05 2.89
C THR A 675 7.16 20.81 2.55
N LEU A 676 8.07 21.19 3.45
CA LEU A 676 9.48 20.86 3.32
C LEU A 676 9.68 19.39 3.73
N VAL A 677 9.81 18.52 2.73
CA VAL A 677 10.01 17.07 2.89
C VAL A 677 11.49 16.76 2.72
N LEU A 678 12.10 16.17 3.77
CA LEU A 678 13.52 15.81 3.77
C LEU A 678 13.67 14.32 4.05
N TRP A 679 14.53 13.67 3.27
CA TRP A 679 14.99 12.31 3.50
C TRP A 679 16.51 12.31 3.68
N GLU A 680 17.00 11.78 4.80
CA GLU A 680 18.43 11.66 5.09
C GLU A 680 18.89 10.23 4.88
N ALA A 681 19.83 10.01 3.98
CA ALA A 681 20.52 8.75 3.88
C ALA A 681 21.43 8.53 5.11
N GLN A 682 21.61 7.28 5.56
CA GLN A 682 22.54 7.00 6.67
C GLN A 682 23.98 7.38 6.29
N PHE A 683 24.40 6.99 5.10
CA PHE A 683 25.54 7.50 4.34
C PHE A 683 25.06 7.81 2.92
N GLY A 684 25.59 8.84 2.31
CA GLY A 684 25.23 9.20 0.93
C GLY A 684 25.57 8.10 -0.08
N ASP A 685 26.52 7.25 0.23
CA ASP A 685 26.88 6.07 -0.53
C ASP A 685 25.70 5.12 -0.78
N PHE A 686 24.80 4.98 0.21
CA PHE A 686 23.67 4.05 0.14
C PHE A 686 22.49 4.54 -0.70
N VAL A 687 22.52 5.79 -1.14
CA VAL A 687 21.45 6.37 -1.97
C VAL A 687 21.25 5.61 -3.28
N ASN A 688 22.25 4.88 -3.76
CA ASN A 688 22.13 4.05 -4.96
C ASN A 688 21.14 2.86 -4.78
N GLY A 689 20.84 2.47 -3.54
CA GLY A 689 19.76 1.53 -3.25
C GLY A 689 18.38 2.04 -3.69
N ALA A 690 18.22 3.37 -3.81
CA ALA A 690 16.99 4.01 -4.30
C ALA A 690 17.15 4.62 -5.71
N GLN A 691 18.13 4.22 -6.50
CA GLN A 691 18.46 4.85 -7.78
C GLN A 691 17.27 4.90 -8.76
N VAL A 692 16.43 3.85 -8.78
CA VAL A 692 15.22 3.82 -9.62
C VAL A 692 14.23 4.95 -9.23
N ILE A 693 14.05 5.20 -7.94
CA ILE A 693 13.20 6.29 -7.46
C ILE A 693 13.79 7.64 -7.89
N ILE A 694 15.10 7.80 -7.82
CA ILE A 694 15.77 9.03 -8.25
C ILE A 694 15.55 9.24 -9.74
N ASP A 695 15.92 8.27 -10.58
CA ASP A 695 15.90 8.38 -12.04
C ASP A 695 14.49 8.51 -12.61
N GLN A 696 13.56 7.68 -12.13
CA GLN A 696 12.26 7.54 -12.76
C GLN A 696 11.18 8.47 -12.17
N PHE A 697 11.37 8.97 -10.95
CA PHE A 697 10.37 9.80 -10.26
C PHE A 697 10.90 11.17 -9.89
N ILE A 698 12.00 11.28 -9.13
CA ILE A 698 12.48 12.57 -8.61
C ILE A 698 13.00 13.44 -9.73
N VAL A 699 13.88 12.92 -10.59
CA VAL A 699 14.57 13.67 -11.64
C VAL A 699 13.67 13.92 -12.85
N SER A 700 12.83 12.94 -13.21
CA SER A 700 12.06 12.94 -14.45
C SER A 700 10.56 13.19 -14.29
N GLY A 701 10.04 13.19 -13.06
CA GLY A 701 8.59 13.29 -12.81
C GLY A 701 7.97 14.59 -13.32
N LYS A 702 8.71 15.69 -13.32
CA LYS A 702 8.24 16.96 -13.89
C LYS A 702 8.11 16.87 -15.41
N ALA A 703 9.14 16.41 -16.09
CA ALA A 703 9.16 16.34 -17.55
C ALA A 703 8.16 15.30 -18.11
N LYS A 704 8.02 14.14 -17.45
CA LYS A 704 7.13 13.06 -17.90
C LYS A 704 5.66 13.29 -17.56
N TRP A 705 5.39 13.81 -16.36
CA TRP A 705 4.05 13.76 -15.73
C TRP A 705 3.59 15.09 -15.17
N GLU A 706 4.32 16.18 -15.40
CA GLU A 706 4.01 17.52 -14.88
C GLU A 706 3.91 17.59 -13.35
N GLN A 707 4.59 16.66 -12.66
CA GLN A 707 4.64 16.63 -11.20
C GLN A 707 5.71 17.57 -10.66
N ASN A 708 5.47 18.15 -9.51
CA ASN A 708 6.39 19.04 -8.83
C ASN A 708 6.99 18.40 -7.58
N PRO A 709 7.94 17.44 -7.69
CA PRO A 709 8.62 16.90 -6.53
C PRO A 709 9.48 17.97 -5.86
N THR A 710 9.48 18.02 -4.54
CA THR A 710 10.24 19.00 -3.75
C THR A 710 11.11 18.34 -2.68
N VAL A 711 11.26 17.03 -2.74
CA VAL A 711 12.01 16.26 -1.75
C VAL A 711 13.46 16.72 -1.66
N VAL A 712 13.94 16.93 -0.45
CA VAL A 712 15.33 17.25 -0.13
C VAL A 712 16.04 15.96 0.27
N MET A 713 17.10 15.59 -0.41
CA MET A 713 17.96 14.47 -0.08
C MET A 713 19.21 14.97 0.65
N LEU A 714 19.35 14.58 1.92
CA LEU A 714 20.54 14.87 2.73
C LEU A 714 21.49 13.69 2.66
N LEU A 715 22.64 13.89 2.01
CA LEU A 715 23.56 12.79 1.68
C LEU A 715 24.92 13.01 2.39
N PRO A 716 25.18 12.33 3.51
CA PRO A 716 26.48 12.39 4.17
C PRO A 716 27.62 11.96 3.21
N HIS A 717 28.56 12.88 3.00
CA HIS A 717 29.62 12.78 2.00
C HIS A 717 30.96 13.32 2.55
N GLY A 718 32.07 12.63 2.27
CA GLY A 718 33.42 13.06 2.64
C GLY A 718 34.39 11.88 2.66
N TYR A 719 35.59 12.10 2.10
CA TYR A 719 36.66 11.11 2.01
C TYR A 719 37.47 11.08 3.31
N GLU A 720 36.95 10.48 4.38
CA GLU A 720 37.43 10.62 5.74
C GLU A 720 37.84 9.29 6.38
N GLY A 721 38.22 8.32 5.58
CA GLY A 721 38.83 7.07 6.05
C GLY A 721 37.89 6.02 6.60
N ALA A 722 36.57 6.16 6.45
CA ALA A 722 35.58 5.17 6.90
C ALA A 722 35.40 3.97 5.93
N GLY A 723 36.23 3.87 4.89
CA GLY A 723 36.14 2.84 3.87
C GLY A 723 35.45 3.29 2.58
N PRO A 724 35.44 2.46 1.50
CA PRO A 724 34.97 2.85 0.18
C PRO A 724 33.46 3.13 0.13
N GLU A 725 32.64 2.40 0.91
CA GLU A 725 31.18 2.56 0.92
C GLU A 725 30.67 3.59 1.93
N HIS A 726 31.55 4.39 2.53
CA HIS A 726 31.24 5.43 3.50
C HIS A 726 31.91 6.76 3.18
N SER A 727 32.26 6.97 1.91
CA SER A 727 33.08 8.10 1.48
C SER A 727 32.39 9.01 0.49
N SER A 728 31.58 8.50 -0.44
CA SER A 728 31.04 9.30 -1.53
C SER A 728 29.58 9.03 -1.82
N ALA A 729 28.74 10.08 -1.78
CA ALA A 729 27.40 10.06 -2.32
C ALA A 729 27.37 10.10 -3.86
N ARG A 730 28.52 10.07 -4.52
CA ARG A 730 28.66 10.14 -5.97
C ARG A 730 28.01 11.43 -6.53
N LEU A 731 28.53 12.56 -6.11
CA LEU A 731 28.09 13.89 -6.55
C LEU A 731 27.96 13.99 -8.08
N GLU A 732 28.90 13.37 -8.82
CA GLU A 732 28.93 13.31 -10.27
C GLU A 732 27.66 12.69 -10.90
N ARG A 733 27.01 11.71 -10.23
CA ARG A 733 25.75 11.14 -10.71
C ARG A 733 24.63 12.18 -10.73
N PHE A 734 24.52 12.98 -9.68
CA PHE A 734 23.49 14.02 -9.58
C PHE A 734 23.77 15.16 -10.55
N LEU A 735 25.03 15.56 -10.72
CA LEU A 735 25.41 16.58 -11.70
C LEU A 735 25.10 16.13 -13.14
N LEU A 736 25.33 14.85 -13.46
CA LEU A 736 24.96 14.29 -14.77
C LEU A 736 23.45 14.30 -15.01
N GLN A 737 22.65 14.18 -13.96
CA GLN A 737 21.17 14.17 -14.04
C GLN A 737 20.57 15.58 -14.06
N CYS A 738 21.35 16.64 -13.82
CA CYS A 738 20.88 18.01 -13.92
C CYS A 738 20.65 18.40 -15.39
N ALA A 739 19.38 18.44 -15.79
CA ALA A 739 18.98 18.84 -17.13
C ALA A 739 17.69 19.66 -17.08
N GLY A 740 17.55 20.71 -17.88
CA GLY A 740 16.34 21.51 -17.95
C GLY A 740 15.88 22.07 -16.59
N SER A 741 16.81 22.38 -15.71
CA SER A 741 16.51 22.90 -14.36
C SER A 741 15.61 21.98 -13.50
N ASN A 742 15.72 20.68 -13.67
CA ASN A 742 14.88 19.66 -13.01
C ASN A 742 15.22 19.44 -11.53
N LEU A 743 16.45 19.74 -11.10
CA LEU A 743 16.90 19.50 -9.73
C LEU A 743 17.98 20.50 -9.31
N ARG A 744 18.16 20.70 -8.00
CA ARG A 744 19.25 21.48 -7.41
C ARG A 744 20.24 20.55 -6.71
N VAL A 745 21.53 20.82 -6.88
CA VAL A 745 22.62 20.12 -6.16
C VAL A 745 23.43 21.15 -5.41
N ALA A 746 23.64 20.92 -4.13
CA ALA A 746 24.37 21.84 -3.25
C ALA A 746 25.42 21.11 -2.39
N ASN A 747 26.56 21.77 -2.21
CA ASN A 747 27.61 21.35 -1.29
C ASN A 747 28.05 22.56 -0.47
N CYS A 748 27.37 22.82 0.66
CA CYS A 748 27.64 23.96 1.52
C CYS A 748 28.98 23.79 2.25
N SER A 749 29.76 24.87 2.35
CA SER A 749 31.04 24.88 3.08
C SER A 749 30.89 25.24 4.55
N THR A 750 29.81 25.95 4.92
CA THR A 750 29.58 26.42 6.29
C THR A 750 28.16 26.15 6.77
N ALA A 751 27.99 26.08 8.08
CA ALA A 751 26.72 25.96 8.75
C ALA A 751 25.76 27.10 8.41
N GLY A 752 26.25 28.33 8.25
CA GLY A 752 25.45 29.47 7.83
C GLY A 752 24.91 29.31 6.40
N GLN A 753 25.73 28.83 5.46
CA GLN A 753 25.23 28.52 4.12
C GLN A 753 24.13 27.46 4.13
N TYR A 754 24.28 26.44 4.94
CA TYR A 754 23.26 25.38 5.08
C TYR A 754 21.96 25.92 5.67
N PHE A 755 22.03 26.76 6.71
CA PHE A 755 20.88 27.49 7.25
C PHE A 755 20.09 28.22 6.15
N HIS A 756 20.78 29.04 5.36
CA HIS A 756 20.16 29.81 4.29
C HIS A 756 19.66 28.94 3.13
N LEU A 757 20.34 27.84 2.82
CA LEU A 757 19.90 26.87 1.80
C LEU A 757 18.56 26.24 2.16
N LEU A 758 18.39 25.77 3.41
CA LEU A 758 17.15 25.18 3.89
C LEU A 758 15.99 26.19 3.86
N ARG A 759 16.22 27.41 4.32
CA ARG A 759 15.23 28.48 4.30
C ARG A 759 14.83 28.86 2.88
N ARG A 760 15.80 28.97 1.96
CA ARG A 760 15.52 29.22 0.54
C ARG A 760 14.71 28.11 -0.08
N GLN A 761 15.06 26.83 0.14
CA GLN A 761 14.29 25.70 -0.37
C GLN A 761 12.84 25.75 0.14
N SER A 762 12.64 26.03 1.44
CA SER A 762 11.31 26.19 2.04
C SER A 762 10.51 27.32 1.38
N ALA A 763 11.11 28.50 1.21
CA ALA A 763 10.45 29.67 0.66
C ALA A 763 10.09 29.53 -0.84
N THR A 764 10.78 28.65 -1.58
CA THR A 764 10.54 28.44 -3.03
C THR A 764 9.68 27.22 -3.34
N LEU A 765 9.15 26.51 -2.35
CA LEU A 765 8.35 25.27 -2.56
C LEU A 765 7.16 25.46 -3.50
N LYS A 766 6.51 26.63 -3.50
CA LYS A 766 5.35 26.93 -4.35
C LYS A 766 5.69 27.73 -5.61
N THR A 767 6.77 28.49 -5.59
CA THR A 767 7.13 29.41 -6.70
C THR A 767 8.13 28.80 -7.67
N ASP A 768 9.00 27.92 -7.18
CA ASP A 768 9.98 27.18 -7.98
C ASP A 768 10.23 25.78 -7.38
N PRO A 769 9.19 24.89 -7.42
CA PRO A 769 9.27 23.56 -6.84
C PRO A 769 10.31 22.72 -7.57
N ARG A 770 11.36 22.32 -6.86
CA ARG A 770 12.42 21.43 -7.38
C ARG A 770 12.97 20.57 -6.26
N PRO A 771 13.35 19.32 -6.52
CA PRO A 771 14.14 18.50 -5.60
C PRO A 771 15.48 19.19 -5.29
N LEU A 772 15.99 18.96 -4.09
CA LEU A 772 17.30 19.44 -3.68
C LEU A 772 18.16 18.28 -3.17
N VAL A 773 19.35 18.15 -3.71
CA VAL A 773 20.39 17.22 -3.22
C VAL A 773 21.42 18.00 -2.44
N VAL A 774 21.67 17.65 -1.20
CA VAL A 774 22.66 18.28 -0.34
C VAL A 774 23.75 17.30 0.04
N MET A 775 24.98 17.55 -0.36
CA MET A 775 26.15 16.87 0.16
C MET A 775 26.41 17.34 1.58
N THR A 776 25.94 16.59 2.57
CA THR A 776 26.13 16.96 3.98
C THR A 776 27.49 16.46 4.50
N PRO A 777 28.17 17.22 5.38
CA PRO A 777 29.48 16.79 5.90
C PRO A 777 29.35 15.70 6.96
N LYS A 778 30.45 15.03 7.25
CA LYS A 778 30.62 14.08 8.36
C LYS A 778 31.57 14.64 9.43
N SER A 779 32.87 14.64 9.22
CA SER A 779 33.85 15.21 10.17
C SER A 779 33.68 16.71 10.37
N LEU A 780 33.27 17.44 9.31
CA LEU A 780 33.05 18.88 9.35
C LEU A 780 31.81 19.30 10.16
N LEU A 781 30.93 18.39 10.53
CA LEU A 781 29.71 18.69 11.32
C LEU A 781 29.99 19.50 12.59
N ARG A 782 31.17 19.32 13.20
CA ARG A 782 31.60 20.03 14.44
C ARG A 782 32.90 20.79 14.28
N HIS A 783 33.43 20.87 13.08
CA HIS A 783 34.74 21.50 12.85
C HIS A 783 34.61 23.03 12.83
N ALA A 784 35.53 23.71 13.51
CA ALA A 784 35.51 25.18 13.68
C ALA A 784 35.54 25.97 12.36
N ARG A 785 36.13 25.40 11.28
CA ARG A 785 36.15 26.06 9.97
C ARG A 785 34.80 26.01 9.25
N ALA A 786 33.98 25.00 9.50
CA ALA A 786 32.66 24.85 8.94
C ALA A 786 31.56 25.51 9.80
N ALA A 787 31.87 25.92 11.01
CA ALA A 787 30.97 26.62 11.92
C ALA A 787 30.79 28.09 11.50
N ALA A 788 29.59 28.63 11.72
CA ALA A 788 29.21 30.02 11.44
C ALA A 788 29.39 30.92 12.67
#